data_28e827b04e46977dbc8c2722f7569111
#
_entry.id   28e827b04e46977dbc8c2722f7569111
#
_cell.length_a   1.000
_cell.length_b   1.000
_cell.length_c   1.000
_cell.angle_alpha   90.00
_cell.angle_beta   90.00
_cell.angle_gamma   90.00
#
_symmetry.space_group_name_H-M   'P 1'
#
loop_
_entity.id
_entity.type
_entity.pdbx_description
1 polymer ?
#
loop_
_entity_poly.entity_id
_entity_poly.type
_entity_poly.pdbx_seq_one_letter_code
_entity_poly.pdbx_strand_id
1 'polypeptide(L)'
;MVENGTCGISETFTGQLKNIQIKTFETKMRCNTKSAVFKNLVLTSLASAISLGALITAPVHARVTKIIIDETAPYKSPNTSSNANIPYEMVAGRAFGELDPTLAQNALIQDIELAKDKDGKVRYVASFVLYKPTDLTKASGLLWHEVPNRGRVFPYATQEQAFGDIMLASAWQGDNAGATKIRPTASTTGMQFLDVPVARYTDGKAVTGEVFGRIVNRAGHDSQPLLVQTNPVPYQPASLDTQRSSLTSRTGETTQGKVIGEKTIAATDWAWAKCDASHPFPGTPDPTQICLKNGFDSKLLYQVVFTAENPYVLGIGFAAWRDVGLFFKTAKQDDVGTLNPIGGVIKHSIGRGVSQSGNFLRGWLHLGFNQAEQGGSVHDGLWPIIAGRRIALNFRWAQPDGVLELYQAGSEGPQWWLPHPDAVRGLPAAGILDRCSASNTCPKVVEHFGSAEVWALKLTPEWVGTDAKADLPLPDNVKRYYIASSNHGGGAGGFDTSLPEAGLPKTGPVCPGNNFGVGVLPANPVPHTETVNAIRVHFRNWVMQGTTPPPSRYPMLAAMHGASSGTLALANKQDLGFPTLPGLRPTIPEADFIMPVLDYNWGPQFNAMDASGVPSNAPPSVKQVLKMYAPKVDQDGNELGGVPVVLLDAPLGTYLGWNITADGEKPFHKDQICDYVGGMIPFARTAAQRKANQDPRLSLEERYGSHEGYVAAVTKATARAVKEGFLLPVDAQALIAQASASKVLK
;
A
#
# COMPACT_ATOMS: atom_id res chain seq x y z
N MET A 1 -42.59 40.28 21.51
CA MET A 1 -43.76 39.49 21.84
C MET A 1 -43.24 38.08 22.05
N VAL A 2 -43.07 37.78 23.31
CA VAL A 2 -43.68 36.69 24.10
C VAL A 2 -43.09 35.32 23.74
N GLU A 3 -42.56 34.49 24.63
CA GLU A 3 -42.09 34.37 26.03
C GLU A 3 -41.47 33.01 26.17
N ASN A 4 -40.37 32.90 26.82
CA ASN A 4 -39.98 32.16 28.02
C ASN A 4 -40.53 30.76 28.26
N GLY A 5 -39.59 29.86 28.65
CA GLY A 5 -39.85 28.61 29.33
C GLY A 5 -38.60 27.83 29.67
N THR A 6 -37.82 28.30 30.65
CA THR A 6 -36.79 27.51 31.37
C THR A 6 -37.45 26.56 32.35
N CYS A 7 -36.95 25.36 32.50
CA CYS A 7 -37.05 24.59 33.73
C CYS A 7 -35.84 23.67 33.89
N GLY A 8 -34.99 24.03 34.84
CA GLY A 8 -33.94 23.17 35.38
C GLY A 8 -34.45 22.45 36.63
N ILE A 9 -33.98 21.21 36.82
CA ILE A 9 -33.95 20.59 38.16
C ILE A 9 -32.64 19.79 38.24
N SER A 10 -31.83 20.16 39.22
CA SER A 10 -30.75 19.39 39.80
C SER A 10 -31.32 18.49 40.88
N GLU A 11 -30.86 17.22 40.97
CA GLU A 11 -30.74 16.54 42.24
C GLU A 11 -29.74 15.38 42.18
N THR A 12 -28.76 15.46 43.06
CA THR A 12 -27.84 14.42 43.48
C THR A 12 -28.56 13.43 44.40
N PHE A 13 -28.35 12.11 44.22
CA PHE A 13 -28.42 11.17 45.31
C PHE A 13 -27.49 9.96 45.12
N THR A 14 -26.69 9.74 46.13
CA THR A 14 -25.86 8.55 46.42
C THR A 14 -26.71 7.43 47.02
N GLY A 15 -26.40 6.15 46.71
CA GLY A 15 -26.80 5.08 47.62
C GLY A 15 -27.10 3.69 46.99
N GLN A 16 -26.16 2.79 47.19
CA GLN A 16 -26.27 1.35 47.49
C GLN A 16 -27.13 0.38 46.63
N LEU A 17 -26.44 -0.66 46.23
CA LEU A 17 -26.78 -2.03 45.83
C LEU A 17 -27.99 -2.68 46.51
N LYS A 18 -28.82 -3.39 45.71
CA LYS A 18 -29.23 -4.79 45.92
C LYS A 18 -30.22 -5.30 44.86
N ASN A 19 -29.89 -6.48 44.34
CA ASN A 19 -30.69 -7.50 43.65
C ASN A 19 -32.15 -7.21 43.31
N ILE A 20 -32.53 -7.28 42.01
CA ILE A 20 -33.87 -7.67 41.59
C ILE A 20 -33.82 -8.49 40.29
N GLN A 21 -34.58 -9.59 40.33
CA GLN A 21 -34.76 -10.63 39.33
C GLN A 21 -35.44 -10.12 38.04
N ILE A 22 -35.09 -10.78 36.94
CA ILE A 22 -35.73 -10.64 35.61
C ILE A 22 -37.14 -11.25 35.65
N LYS A 23 -38.16 -10.48 35.30
CA LYS A 23 -39.48 -10.97 34.87
C LYS A 23 -39.71 -10.59 33.41
N THR A 24 -39.85 -11.61 32.60
CA THR A 24 -40.32 -11.53 31.19
C THR A 24 -41.79 -11.09 31.14
N PHE A 25 -42.08 -10.10 30.29
CA PHE A 25 -43.44 -9.77 29.90
C PHE A 25 -43.62 -10.09 28.43
N GLU A 26 -44.46 -11.09 28.12
CA GLU A 26 -45.05 -11.33 26.82
C GLU A 26 -46.27 -10.41 26.65
N THR A 27 -46.28 -9.62 25.58
CA THR A 27 -47.46 -8.88 25.17
C THR A 27 -48.05 -9.48 23.89
N LYS A 28 -49.17 -10.19 24.03
CA LYS A 28 -50.00 -10.66 22.90
C LYS A 28 -50.81 -9.51 22.36
N MET A 29 -50.62 -9.12 21.11
CA MET A 29 -51.60 -8.34 20.35
C MET A 29 -52.52 -9.28 19.60
N ARG A 30 -53.83 -9.18 19.86
CA ARG A 30 -54.90 -9.77 19.05
C ARG A 30 -55.29 -8.78 17.95
N CYS A 31 -55.27 -9.20 16.68
CA CYS A 31 -56.00 -8.55 15.61
C CYS A 31 -57.16 -9.41 15.15
N ASN A 32 -58.36 -8.84 15.19
CA ASN A 32 -59.60 -9.46 14.72
C ASN A 32 -59.66 -9.40 13.17
N THR A 33 -59.84 -10.55 12.56
CA THR A 33 -60.26 -10.64 11.14
C THR A 33 -61.71 -11.11 11.06
N LYS A 34 -62.56 -10.36 10.35
CA LYS A 34 -63.90 -10.76 9.96
C LYS A 34 -63.84 -11.63 8.72
N SER A 35 -64.51 -12.75 8.87
CA SER A 35 -64.74 -13.79 7.88
C SER A 35 -65.74 -13.33 6.80
N ALA A 36 -65.51 -13.71 5.53
CA ALA A 36 -66.55 -13.86 4.53
C ALA A 36 -66.32 -15.17 3.78
N VAL A 37 -67.36 -15.98 3.88
CA VAL A 37 -67.55 -17.32 3.31
C VAL A 37 -67.92 -17.22 1.83
N PHE A 38 -67.30 -18.03 0.93
CA PHE A 38 -68.05 -18.61 -0.21
C PHE A 38 -67.54 -20.05 -0.48
N LYS A 39 -68.55 -20.91 -0.74
CA LYS A 39 -68.50 -22.37 -0.84
C LYS A 39 -68.20 -22.85 -2.25
N ASN A 40 -67.54 -23.96 -2.33
CA ASN A 40 -67.65 -25.15 -3.22
C ASN A 40 -67.72 -24.99 -4.74
N LEU A 41 -66.81 -25.70 -5.44
CA LEU A 41 -67.19 -26.80 -6.32
C LEU A 41 -65.97 -27.67 -6.77
N VAL A 42 -66.02 -28.94 -6.37
CA VAL A 42 -65.82 -30.22 -7.09
C VAL A 42 -64.58 -30.52 -7.93
N LEU A 43 -63.95 -31.61 -7.53
CA LEU A 43 -62.94 -32.48 -8.16
C LEU A 43 -63.07 -32.68 -9.67
N THR A 44 -61.88 -32.68 -10.33
CA THR A 44 -61.50 -33.70 -11.29
C THR A 44 -59.99 -33.94 -11.25
N SER A 45 -59.61 -35.19 -11.09
CA SER A 45 -58.29 -35.76 -11.13
C SER A 45 -57.67 -35.68 -12.51
N LEU A 46 -56.42 -35.16 -12.60
CA LEU A 46 -55.48 -35.55 -13.65
C LEU A 46 -54.09 -35.66 -13.04
N ALA A 47 -53.55 -36.87 -13.07
CA ALA A 47 -52.16 -37.18 -12.79
C ALA A 47 -51.28 -36.45 -13.83
N SER A 48 -50.47 -35.51 -13.39
CA SER A 48 -49.37 -34.96 -14.19
C SER A 48 -48.08 -35.23 -13.45
N ALA A 49 -47.21 -35.92 -14.14
CA ALA A 49 -45.90 -36.29 -13.75
C ALA A 49 -45.11 -35.07 -13.17
N ILE A 50 -44.74 -35.16 -11.92
CA ILE A 50 -43.71 -34.27 -11.33
C ILE A 50 -42.42 -34.66 -11.99
N SER A 51 -42.04 -33.98 -13.08
CA SER A 51 -40.64 -33.88 -13.48
C SER A 51 -39.94 -33.10 -12.40
N LEU A 52 -39.23 -33.79 -11.52
CA LEU A 52 -38.20 -33.23 -10.68
C LEU A 52 -37.12 -32.66 -11.63
N GLY A 53 -37.30 -31.44 -12.07
CA GLY A 53 -36.22 -30.64 -12.62
C GLY A 53 -35.22 -30.46 -11.48
N ALA A 54 -34.18 -31.28 -11.49
CA ALA A 54 -32.98 -30.96 -10.72
C ALA A 54 -32.57 -29.55 -11.15
N LEU A 55 -32.83 -28.56 -10.32
CA LEU A 55 -32.11 -27.31 -10.34
C LEU A 55 -30.64 -27.72 -10.16
N ILE A 56 -29.97 -27.96 -11.28
CA ILE A 56 -28.53 -27.90 -11.33
C ILE A 56 -28.21 -26.47 -10.93
N THR A 57 -27.99 -26.25 -9.67
CA THR A 57 -27.29 -25.04 -9.23
C THR A 57 -25.95 -25.11 -9.94
N ALA A 58 -25.81 -24.34 -11.02
CA ALA A 58 -24.52 -24.14 -11.65
C ALA A 58 -23.55 -23.80 -10.51
N PRO A 59 -22.40 -24.46 -10.41
CA PRO A 59 -21.44 -24.15 -9.38
C PRO A 59 -21.16 -22.65 -9.48
N VAL A 60 -21.15 -21.98 -8.32
CA VAL A 60 -20.79 -20.56 -8.20
C VAL A 60 -19.33 -20.46 -8.61
N HIS A 61 -19.08 -20.24 -9.89
CA HIS A 61 -17.73 -20.06 -10.41
C HIS A 61 -17.38 -18.57 -10.30
N ALA A 62 -16.20 -18.29 -9.76
CA ALA A 62 -15.50 -17.05 -10.04
C ALA A 62 -15.49 -16.85 -11.56
N ARG A 63 -15.55 -15.59 -12.00
CA ARG A 63 -15.61 -15.29 -13.46
C ARG A 63 -14.31 -15.60 -14.22
N VAL A 64 -13.44 -16.43 -13.67
CA VAL A 64 -12.39 -17.13 -14.41
C VAL A 64 -13.06 -18.27 -15.19
N THR A 65 -13.09 -18.13 -16.50
CA THR A 65 -13.74 -19.08 -17.41
C THR A 65 -12.80 -20.21 -17.83
N LYS A 66 -11.47 -19.96 -17.78
CA LYS A 66 -10.45 -20.91 -18.19
C LYS A 66 -9.13 -20.66 -17.48
N ILE A 67 -8.43 -21.70 -17.11
CA ILE A 67 -7.02 -21.65 -16.73
C ILE A 67 -6.14 -22.46 -17.69
N ILE A 68 -4.91 -22.03 -17.88
CA ILE A 68 -3.88 -22.80 -18.56
C ILE A 68 -2.70 -22.93 -17.62
N ILE A 69 -2.29 -24.15 -17.32
CA ILE A 69 -1.05 -24.42 -16.61
C ILE A 69 0.07 -24.45 -17.66
N ASP A 70 0.97 -23.47 -17.60
CA ASP A 70 2.09 -23.37 -18.53
C ASP A 70 3.30 -24.18 -18.03
N GLU A 71 3.47 -24.28 -16.70
CA GLU A 71 4.59 -25.01 -16.10
C GLU A 71 4.26 -25.51 -14.69
N THR A 72 4.80 -26.68 -14.33
CA THR A 72 4.87 -27.20 -12.96
C THR A 72 6.29 -27.65 -12.68
N ALA A 73 6.88 -27.20 -11.58
CA ALA A 73 8.25 -27.55 -11.19
C ALA A 73 8.39 -27.68 -9.67
N PRO A 74 9.34 -28.49 -9.18
CA PRO A 74 9.66 -28.51 -7.75
C PRO A 74 10.09 -27.14 -7.26
N TYR A 75 9.61 -26.73 -6.08
CA TYR A 75 9.96 -25.47 -5.47
C TYR A 75 10.86 -25.65 -4.24
N LYS A 76 11.99 -24.93 -4.25
CA LYS A 76 12.88 -24.79 -3.07
C LYS A 76 12.88 -23.33 -2.65
N SER A 77 12.54 -23.06 -1.39
CA SER A 77 12.68 -21.71 -0.85
C SER A 77 14.13 -21.22 -0.95
N PRO A 78 14.38 -19.99 -1.35
CA PRO A 78 15.72 -19.41 -1.35
C PRO A 78 16.31 -19.30 0.06
N ASN A 79 15.50 -19.33 1.11
CA ASN A 79 15.93 -19.28 2.52
C ASN A 79 15.99 -20.70 3.09
N THR A 80 17.11 -21.38 2.89
CA THR A 80 17.35 -22.79 3.25
C THR A 80 17.53 -23.09 4.74
N SER A 81 17.43 -22.11 5.62
CA SER A 81 17.67 -22.29 7.08
C SER A 81 16.51 -22.89 7.86
N SER A 82 15.38 -23.23 7.24
CA SER A 82 14.26 -23.83 7.92
C SER A 82 14.10 -25.31 7.62
N ASN A 83 13.83 -26.06 8.67
CA ASN A 83 13.35 -27.46 8.64
C ASN A 83 11.94 -27.58 8.05
N ALA A 84 11.66 -26.98 6.91
CA ALA A 84 10.40 -27.19 6.22
C ALA A 84 10.38 -28.61 5.64
N ASN A 85 9.92 -29.57 6.44
CA ASN A 85 9.81 -30.98 6.06
C ASN A 85 8.69 -31.26 5.02
N ILE A 86 8.03 -30.21 4.49
CA ILE A 86 6.94 -30.33 3.53
C ILE A 86 7.51 -29.98 2.14
N PRO A 87 7.57 -30.93 1.19
CA PRO A 87 7.95 -30.63 -0.18
C PRO A 87 6.90 -29.76 -0.86
N TYR A 88 7.36 -28.78 -1.63
CA TYR A 88 6.51 -27.87 -2.40
C TYR A 88 6.80 -27.95 -3.89
N GLU A 89 5.77 -27.62 -4.67
CA GLU A 89 5.89 -27.39 -6.09
C GLU A 89 5.33 -25.99 -6.45
N MET A 90 5.86 -25.45 -7.52
CA MET A 90 5.44 -24.23 -8.17
C MET A 90 4.59 -24.60 -9.39
N VAL A 91 3.43 -23.94 -9.52
CA VAL A 91 2.55 -24.05 -10.69
C VAL A 91 2.38 -22.65 -11.27
N ALA A 92 2.85 -22.44 -12.50
CA ALA A 92 2.72 -21.18 -13.22
C ALA A 92 1.71 -21.30 -14.36
N GLY A 93 0.89 -20.27 -14.57
CA GLY A 93 -0.14 -20.34 -15.57
C GLY A 93 -0.82 -19.02 -15.87
N ARG A 94 -1.92 -19.12 -16.62
CA ARG A 94 -2.75 -17.99 -17.04
C ARG A 94 -4.21 -18.27 -16.71
N ALA A 95 -4.89 -17.25 -16.17
CA ALA A 95 -6.32 -17.24 -15.93
C ALA A 95 -6.98 -16.29 -16.94
N PHE A 96 -8.00 -16.79 -17.62
CA PHE A 96 -8.83 -16.06 -18.57
C PHE A 96 -10.12 -15.69 -17.87
N GLY A 97 -10.37 -14.40 -17.73
CA GLY A 97 -11.55 -13.88 -17.04
C GLY A 97 -12.49 -13.15 -17.97
N GLU A 98 -13.74 -13.14 -17.56
CA GLU A 98 -14.83 -12.45 -18.24
C GLU A 98 -15.66 -11.67 -17.24
N LEU A 99 -15.88 -10.38 -17.48
CA LEU A 99 -16.66 -9.47 -16.65
C LEU A 99 -17.96 -9.08 -17.35
N ASP A 100 -19.02 -9.01 -16.58
CA ASP A 100 -20.26 -8.35 -16.99
C ASP A 100 -20.20 -6.88 -16.55
N PRO A 101 -20.09 -5.92 -17.47
CA PRO A 101 -19.98 -4.51 -17.13
C PRO A 101 -21.24 -3.94 -16.50
N THR A 102 -22.37 -4.63 -16.59
CA THR A 102 -23.66 -4.16 -16.02
C THR A 102 -23.84 -4.52 -14.56
N LEU A 103 -23.04 -5.47 -14.04
CA LEU A 103 -23.07 -5.82 -12.62
C LEU A 103 -22.51 -4.69 -11.76
N ALA A 104 -23.20 -4.36 -10.65
CA ALA A 104 -22.83 -3.26 -9.77
C ALA A 104 -21.36 -3.34 -9.28
N GLN A 105 -20.83 -4.54 -9.08
CA GLN A 105 -19.45 -4.77 -8.67
C GLN A 105 -18.41 -4.43 -9.75
N ASN A 106 -18.81 -4.40 -11.02
CA ASN A 106 -17.95 -4.10 -12.16
C ASN A 106 -18.25 -2.74 -12.78
N ALA A 107 -19.50 -2.28 -12.74
CA ALA A 107 -19.95 -1.01 -13.33
C ALA A 107 -19.22 0.22 -12.80
N LEU A 108 -18.63 0.12 -11.60
CA LEU A 108 -17.81 1.18 -11.02
C LEU A 108 -16.42 1.33 -11.68
N ILE A 109 -15.98 0.34 -12.47
CA ILE A 109 -14.71 0.41 -13.19
C ILE A 109 -14.83 1.46 -14.30
N GLN A 110 -14.00 2.49 -14.22
CA GLN A 110 -14.02 3.58 -15.19
C GLN A 110 -13.76 3.06 -16.61
N ASP A 111 -14.59 3.48 -17.54
CA ASP A 111 -14.54 3.13 -18.97
C ASP A 111 -14.77 1.64 -19.29
N ILE A 112 -15.29 0.83 -18.38
CA ILE A 112 -15.54 -0.60 -18.63
C ILE A 112 -16.51 -0.80 -19.80
N GLU A 113 -17.49 0.11 -19.96
CA GLU A 113 -18.44 0.10 -21.06
C GLU A 113 -17.79 0.32 -22.43
N LEU A 114 -16.63 0.98 -22.47
CA LEU A 114 -15.83 1.22 -23.67
C LEU A 114 -14.86 0.07 -23.99
N ALA A 115 -14.87 -0.97 -23.18
CA ALA A 115 -13.99 -2.14 -23.30
C ALA A 115 -14.73 -3.42 -23.72
N LYS A 116 -16.05 -3.31 -24.03
CA LYS A 116 -16.87 -4.47 -24.37
C LYS A 116 -16.52 -5.07 -25.71
N ASP A 117 -16.45 -6.39 -25.74
CA ASP A 117 -16.44 -7.18 -26.94
C ASP A 117 -17.83 -7.18 -27.64
N LYS A 118 -17.91 -7.79 -28.82
CA LYS A 118 -19.16 -7.86 -29.63
C LYS A 118 -20.32 -8.55 -28.92
N ASP A 119 -20.02 -9.42 -27.94
CA ASP A 119 -21.00 -10.12 -27.10
C ASP A 119 -21.38 -9.37 -25.82
N GLY A 120 -20.88 -8.13 -25.64
CA GLY A 120 -21.19 -7.29 -24.51
C GLY A 120 -20.39 -7.58 -23.24
N LYS A 121 -19.41 -8.47 -23.30
CA LYS A 121 -18.52 -8.84 -22.19
C LYS A 121 -17.19 -8.13 -22.27
N VAL A 122 -16.50 -8.03 -21.13
CA VAL A 122 -15.14 -7.49 -21.04
C VAL A 122 -14.20 -8.61 -20.59
N ARG A 123 -13.13 -8.82 -21.34
CA ARG A 123 -12.21 -9.94 -21.10
C ARG A 123 -10.83 -9.48 -20.68
N TYR A 124 -10.17 -10.30 -19.87
CA TYR A 124 -8.78 -10.09 -19.45
C TYR A 124 -8.03 -11.43 -19.39
N VAL A 125 -6.71 -11.36 -19.40
CA VAL A 125 -5.84 -12.50 -19.12
C VAL A 125 -4.87 -12.10 -18.02
N ALA A 126 -4.89 -12.83 -16.91
CA ALA A 126 -3.97 -12.64 -15.80
C ALA A 126 -3.01 -13.81 -15.67
N SER A 127 -1.71 -13.56 -15.62
CA SER A 127 -0.77 -14.59 -15.22
C SER A 127 -0.86 -14.84 -13.72
N PHE A 128 -0.50 -16.05 -13.29
CA PHE A 128 -0.40 -16.41 -11.89
C PHE A 128 0.77 -17.36 -11.62
N VAL A 129 1.22 -17.36 -10.38
CA VAL A 129 2.10 -18.40 -9.83
C VAL A 129 1.54 -18.87 -8.50
N LEU A 130 1.50 -20.19 -8.33
CA LEU A 130 0.99 -20.87 -7.15
C LEU A 130 2.10 -21.71 -6.54
N TYR A 131 2.35 -21.59 -5.25
CA TYR A 131 3.24 -22.44 -4.48
C TYR A 131 2.42 -23.26 -3.50
N LYS A 132 2.50 -24.59 -3.58
CA LYS A 132 1.67 -25.50 -2.79
C LYS A 132 2.44 -26.73 -2.35
N PRO A 133 2.04 -27.41 -1.25
CA PRO A 133 2.55 -28.74 -0.96
C PRO A 133 2.35 -29.68 -2.13
N THR A 134 3.34 -30.49 -2.45
CA THR A 134 3.21 -31.57 -3.45
C THR A 134 2.12 -32.56 -3.04
N ASP A 135 2.10 -32.91 -1.74
CA ASP A 135 1.02 -33.67 -1.12
C ASP A 135 0.02 -32.71 -0.46
N LEU A 136 -1.15 -32.53 -1.06
CA LEU A 136 -2.20 -31.62 -0.57
C LEU A 136 -2.79 -32.02 0.79
N THR A 137 -2.58 -33.25 1.27
CA THR A 137 -2.98 -33.62 2.65
C THR A 137 -2.15 -32.90 3.71
N LYS A 138 -1.00 -32.33 3.34
CA LYS A 138 -0.14 -31.51 4.18
C LYS A 138 -0.51 -30.03 4.16
N ALA A 139 -1.46 -29.63 3.32
CA ALA A 139 -1.90 -28.24 3.26
C ALA A 139 -2.71 -27.85 4.50
N SER A 140 -2.44 -26.63 5.03
CA SER A 140 -3.13 -26.10 6.22
C SER A 140 -4.58 -25.69 5.96
N GLY A 141 -4.95 -25.48 4.70
CA GLY A 141 -6.21 -24.88 4.28
C GLY A 141 -6.20 -23.34 4.20
N LEU A 142 -5.05 -22.70 4.42
CA LEU A 142 -4.88 -21.25 4.25
C LEU A 142 -4.24 -20.93 2.89
N LEU A 143 -4.86 -20.00 2.17
CA LEU A 143 -4.33 -19.37 0.96
C LEU A 143 -3.85 -17.96 1.28
N TRP A 144 -2.57 -17.67 1.06
CA TRP A 144 -2.05 -16.31 0.94
C TRP A 144 -2.13 -15.86 -0.51
N HIS A 145 -2.92 -14.83 -0.79
CA HIS A 145 -3.03 -14.27 -2.13
C HIS A 145 -2.24 -12.95 -2.19
N GLU A 146 -1.11 -12.98 -2.86
CA GLU A 146 -0.21 -11.85 -2.99
C GLU A 146 -0.59 -10.96 -4.17
N VAL A 147 -0.50 -9.66 -3.97
CA VAL A 147 -0.54 -8.63 -5.01
C VAL A 147 0.90 -8.33 -5.45
N PRO A 148 1.32 -8.72 -6.66
CA PRO A 148 2.68 -8.49 -7.14
C PRO A 148 3.01 -7.00 -7.28
N ASN A 149 4.11 -6.53 -6.67
CA ASN A 149 4.51 -5.13 -6.73
C ASN A 149 5.14 -4.80 -8.10
N ARG A 150 4.46 -4.00 -8.92
CA ARG A 150 4.81 -3.76 -10.34
C ARG A 150 5.00 -5.05 -11.12
N GLY A 151 4.17 -6.04 -10.83
CA GLY A 151 4.27 -7.40 -11.38
C GLY A 151 5.24 -8.30 -10.65
N ARG A 152 6.17 -7.79 -9.84
CA ARG A 152 7.17 -8.59 -9.13
C ARG A 152 6.59 -9.31 -7.93
N VAL A 153 6.79 -10.62 -7.88
CA VAL A 153 6.42 -11.50 -6.77
C VAL A 153 7.54 -11.50 -5.73
N PHE A 154 7.18 -11.32 -4.46
CA PHE A 154 8.14 -11.47 -3.37
C PHE A 154 8.35 -12.95 -3.02
N PRO A 155 9.55 -13.34 -2.54
CA PRO A 155 9.83 -14.71 -2.14
C PRO A 155 8.83 -15.20 -1.09
N TYR A 156 8.41 -16.45 -1.23
CA TYR A 156 7.52 -17.11 -0.27
C TYR A 156 8.23 -17.34 1.06
N ALA A 157 7.59 -16.98 2.17
CA ALA A 157 8.21 -17.07 3.48
C ALA A 157 8.30 -18.51 3.97
N THR A 158 9.47 -18.88 4.50
CA THR A 158 9.75 -20.22 5.02
C THR A 158 8.81 -20.65 6.15
N GLN A 159 8.36 -19.71 6.98
CA GLN A 159 7.38 -20.00 8.03
C GLN A 159 6.04 -20.49 7.46
N GLU A 160 5.58 -19.89 6.38
CA GLU A 160 4.33 -20.26 5.71
C GLU A 160 4.43 -21.67 5.13
N GLN A 161 5.59 -22.03 4.56
CA GLN A 161 5.84 -23.41 4.09
C GLN A 161 5.85 -24.42 5.25
N ALA A 162 6.46 -24.07 6.38
CA ALA A 162 6.49 -24.94 7.55
C ALA A 162 5.09 -25.25 8.10
N PHE A 163 4.13 -24.33 7.89
CA PHE A 163 2.72 -24.54 8.25
C PHE A 163 1.91 -25.29 7.20
N GLY A 164 2.43 -25.54 6.02
CA GLY A 164 1.67 -26.09 4.90
C GLY A 164 0.74 -25.07 4.25
N ASP A 165 0.99 -23.77 4.42
CA ASP A 165 0.19 -22.72 3.82
C ASP A 165 0.45 -22.67 2.30
N ILE A 166 -0.54 -22.28 1.52
CA ILE A 166 -0.46 -22.14 0.07
C ILE A 166 -0.33 -20.66 -0.27
N MET A 167 0.52 -20.32 -1.24
CA MET A 167 0.65 -18.97 -1.76
C MET A 167 0.29 -18.90 -3.23
N LEU A 168 -0.59 -17.95 -3.57
CA LEU A 168 -0.94 -17.54 -4.92
C LEU A 168 -0.47 -16.10 -5.13
N ALA A 169 0.19 -15.80 -6.24
CA ALA A 169 0.38 -14.45 -6.73
C ALA A 169 -0.27 -14.33 -8.11
N SER A 170 -1.14 -13.35 -8.30
CA SER A 170 -1.80 -13.12 -9.59
C SER A 170 -1.73 -11.65 -10.01
N ALA A 171 -1.63 -11.43 -11.31
CA ALA A 171 -1.46 -10.12 -11.90
C ALA A 171 -2.66 -9.19 -11.68
N TRP A 172 -2.38 -7.89 -11.55
CA TRP A 172 -3.38 -6.84 -11.34
C TRP A 172 -3.08 -5.54 -12.13
N GLN A 173 -1.84 -5.32 -12.55
CA GLN A 173 -1.41 -4.08 -13.21
C GLN A 173 -1.30 -4.29 -14.72
N GLY A 174 -2.20 -3.63 -15.48
CA GLY A 174 -2.33 -3.83 -16.93
C GLY A 174 -1.39 -2.95 -17.78
N ASP A 175 -0.68 -2.00 -17.17
CA ASP A 175 0.26 -1.12 -17.87
C ASP A 175 1.74 -1.52 -17.66
N ASN A 176 1.99 -2.71 -17.14
CA ASN A 176 3.35 -3.26 -17.07
C ASN A 176 3.85 -3.68 -18.45
N ALA A 177 5.10 -3.39 -18.75
CA ALA A 177 5.73 -3.81 -20.00
C ALA A 177 5.70 -5.34 -20.15
N GLY A 178 5.23 -5.83 -21.29
CA GLY A 178 5.09 -7.28 -21.55
C GLY A 178 3.72 -7.87 -21.25
N ALA A 179 2.76 -7.08 -20.79
CA ALA A 179 1.40 -7.53 -20.47
C ALA A 179 0.72 -8.30 -21.62
N THR A 180 0.96 -7.92 -22.88
CA THR A 180 0.40 -8.56 -24.06
C THR A 180 1.08 -9.87 -24.48
N LYS A 181 2.16 -10.29 -23.80
CA LYS A 181 2.96 -11.48 -24.14
C LYS A 181 2.96 -12.48 -22.99
N ILE A 182 1.82 -12.68 -22.36
CA ILE A 182 1.71 -13.49 -21.16
C ILE A 182 1.86 -14.97 -21.49
N ARG A 183 3.00 -15.52 -21.14
CA ARG A 183 3.24 -16.95 -21.04
C ARG A 183 4.31 -17.20 -19.97
N PRO A 184 3.91 -17.33 -18.70
CA PRO A 184 4.86 -17.52 -17.62
C PRO A 184 5.57 -18.85 -17.75
N THR A 185 6.88 -18.79 -17.56
CA THR A 185 7.77 -19.94 -17.46
C THR A 185 8.52 -19.86 -16.13
N ALA A 186 9.25 -20.91 -15.74
CA ALA A 186 10.03 -20.90 -14.49
C ALA A 186 10.95 -19.67 -14.37
N SER A 187 11.51 -19.20 -15.50
CA SER A 187 12.34 -18.01 -15.55
C SER A 187 11.58 -16.69 -15.38
N THR A 188 10.26 -16.68 -15.57
CA THR A 188 9.41 -15.48 -15.52
C THR A 188 8.41 -15.50 -14.37
N THR A 189 8.37 -16.54 -13.54
CA THR A 189 7.43 -16.64 -12.40
C THR A 189 7.59 -15.54 -11.37
N GLY A 190 8.76 -14.88 -11.30
CA GLY A 190 9.00 -13.70 -10.49
C GLY A 190 8.27 -12.43 -10.97
N MET A 191 7.69 -12.44 -12.18
CA MET A 191 6.96 -11.33 -12.77
C MET A 191 5.58 -11.79 -13.25
N GLN A 192 4.54 -11.06 -12.86
CA GLN A 192 3.16 -11.32 -13.26
C GLN A 192 2.62 -10.18 -14.12
N PHE A 193 1.87 -10.52 -15.15
CA PHE A 193 1.38 -9.59 -16.15
C PHE A 193 -0.14 -9.75 -16.33
N LEU A 194 -0.81 -8.61 -16.48
CA LEU A 194 -2.24 -8.54 -16.78
C LEU A 194 -2.43 -7.92 -18.16
N ASP A 195 -3.16 -8.62 -19.03
CA ASP A 195 -3.65 -8.09 -20.30
C ASP A 195 -5.06 -7.56 -20.11
N VAL A 196 -5.27 -6.28 -20.40
CA VAL A 196 -6.55 -5.59 -20.29
C VAL A 196 -6.86 -4.86 -21.60
N PRO A 197 -8.15 -4.73 -21.96
CA PRO A 197 -8.54 -4.02 -23.17
C PRO A 197 -8.23 -2.52 -23.08
N VAL A 198 -8.07 -1.95 -24.26
CA VAL A 198 -8.03 -0.51 -24.48
C VAL A 198 -9.46 0.02 -24.63
N ALA A 199 -9.80 1.11 -23.96
CA ALA A 199 -11.08 1.77 -24.13
C ALA A 199 -11.20 2.37 -25.55
N ARG A 200 -12.35 2.14 -26.23
CA ARG A 200 -12.66 2.67 -27.54
C ARG A 200 -14.11 3.12 -27.61
N TYR A 201 -14.37 4.18 -28.36
CA TYR A 201 -15.75 4.54 -28.66
C TYR A 201 -16.44 3.48 -29.53
N THR A 202 -17.74 3.43 -29.48
CA THR A 202 -18.56 2.45 -30.24
C THR A 202 -18.43 2.57 -31.75
N ASP A 203 -18.04 3.74 -32.25
CA ASP A 203 -17.73 3.98 -33.67
C ASP A 203 -16.28 3.57 -34.04
N GLY A 204 -15.53 2.98 -33.11
CA GLY A 204 -14.15 2.51 -33.28
C GLY A 204 -13.08 3.62 -33.14
N LYS A 205 -13.49 4.86 -32.90
CA LYS A 205 -12.52 5.94 -32.69
C LYS A 205 -11.75 5.77 -31.40
N ALA A 206 -10.51 6.25 -31.39
CA ALA A 206 -9.67 6.30 -30.21
C ALA A 206 -10.28 7.23 -29.14
N VAL A 207 -10.21 6.81 -27.88
CA VAL A 207 -10.44 7.69 -26.75
C VAL A 207 -9.18 8.52 -26.56
N THR A 208 -9.32 9.84 -26.49
CA THR A 208 -8.21 10.78 -26.33
C THR A 208 -8.40 11.66 -25.09
N GLY A 209 -7.30 12.19 -24.55
CA GLY A 209 -7.33 13.14 -23.44
C GLY A 209 -5.96 13.67 -23.10
N GLU A 210 -5.92 14.74 -22.33
CA GLU A 210 -4.69 15.39 -21.95
C GLU A 210 -4.01 14.64 -20.81
N VAL A 211 -2.71 14.40 -20.95
CA VAL A 211 -1.85 13.78 -19.93
C VAL A 211 -0.52 14.53 -19.87
N PHE A 212 0.28 14.22 -18.85
CA PHE A 212 1.62 14.78 -18.71
C PHE A 212 2.64 13.71 -18.33
N GLY A 213 3.88 13.94 -18.73
CA GLY A 213 5.04 13.14 -18.34
C GLY A 213 6.13 14.02 -17.77
N ARG A 214 7.04 13.44 -16.99
CA ARG A 214 8.12 14.17 -16.30
C ARG A 214 9.45 13.46 -16.51
N ILE A 215 10.50 14.22 -16.78
CA ILE A 215 11.87 13.75 -16.92
C ILE A 215 12.72 14.52 -15.91
N VAL A 216 13.27 13.80 -14.94
CA VAL A 216 13.95 14.39 -13.78
C VAL A 216 15.38 13.88 -13.68
N ASN A 217 16.32 14.78 -13.37
CA ASN A 217 17.73 14.47 -13.08
C ASN A 217 18.43 13.61 -14.14
N ARG A 218 18.09 13.80 -15.39
CA ARG A 218 18.73 13.09 -16.50
C ARG A 218 19.53 14.05 -17.35
N ALA A 219 20.70 13.62 -17.77
CA ALA A 219 21.61 14.39 -18.62
C ALA A 219 21.89 13.64 -19.91
N GLY A 220 22.37 14.35 -20.91
CA GLY A 220 22.83 13.80 -22.18
C GLY A 220 22.14 14.42 -23.37
N HIS A 221 22.69 14.11 -24.55
CA HIS A 221 22.12 14.47 -25.84
C HIS A 221 21.16 13.40 -26.37
N ASP A 222 21.11 12.27 -25.69
CA ASP A 222 20.21 11.17 -26.04
C ASP A 222 18.77 11.51 -25.71
N SER A 223 17.85 10.79 -26.33
CA SER A 223 16.45 10.83 -25.95
C SER A 223 16.22 10.31 -24.53
N GLN A 224 15.19 10.82 -23.91
CA GLN A 224 14.77 10.38 -22.57
C GLN A 224 13.34 9.88 -22.61
N PRO A 225 13.01 8.79 -21.88
CA PRO A 225 11.65 8.30 -21.78
C PRO A 225 10.74 9.29 -21.04
N LEU A 226 9.45 9.26 -21.38
CA LEU A 226 8.42 10.13 -20.80
C LEU A 226 8.24 10.00 -19.31
N LEU A 227 8.48 8.80 -18.78
CA LEU A 227 8.29 8.48 -17.39
C LEU A 227 9.63 8.29 -16.70
N VAL A 228 9.68 8.66 -15.46
CA VAL A 228 10.88 8.53 -14.63
C VAL A 228 11.24 7.06 -14.41
N GLN A 229 10.26 6.18 -14.32
CA GLN A 229 10.46 4.74 -14.24
C GLN A 229 10.27 4.10 -15.61
N THR A 230 10.97 3.02 -15.88
CA THR A 230 10.86 2.26 -17.14
C THR A 230 9.59 1.41 -17.22
N ASN A 231 8.88 1.29 -16.15
CA ASN A 231 7.60 0.59 -15.98
C ASN A 231 6.71 1.44 -15.04
N PRO A 232 5.51 1.86 -15.39
CA PRO A 232 4.63 1.35 -16.44
C PRO A 232 4.99 1.83 -17.87
N VAL A 233 4.30 1.24 -18.85
CA VAL A 233 4.35 1.72 -20.24
C VAL A 233 3.64 3.08 -20.32
N PRO A 234 4.29 4.14 -20.87
CA PRO A 234 3.65 5.44 -20.96
C PRO A 234 2.51 5.44 -21.98
N TYR A 235 1.51 6.29 -21.76
CA TYR A 235 0.49 6.58 -22.76
C TYR A 235 1.15 7.17 -24.02
N GLN A 236 0.61 6.76 -25.18
CA GLN A 236 1.13 7.23 -26.45
C GLN A 236 0.48 8.57 -26.83
N PRO A 237 1.24 9.51 -27.42
CA PRO A 237 0.67 10.73 -27.96
C PRO A 237 -0.19 10.41 -29.20
N ALA A 238 -1.33 11.05 -29.28
CA ALA A 238 -2.22 10.97 -30.46
C ALA A 238 -1.59 11.59 -31.72
N SER A 239 -0.51 12.33 -31.57
CA SER A 239 0.26 12.94 -32.69
C SER A 239 1.71 13.15 -32.25
N LEU A 240 2.65 12.90 -33.17
CA LEU A 240 4.06 13.23 -32.99
C LEU A 240 4.40 14.67 -33.38
N ASP A 241 3.41 15.46 -33.82
CA ASP A 241 3.56 16.87 -34.08
C ASP A 241 3.72 17.66 -32.77
N THR A 242 4.92 18.17 -32.51
CA THR A 242 5.27 18.94 -31.32
C THR A 242 4.47 20.22 -31.13
N GLN A 243 3.88 20.77 -32.21
CA GLN A 243 2.95 21.91 -32.12
C GLN A 243 1.67 21.60 -31.35
N ARG A 244 1.34 20.32 -31.19
CA ARG A 244 0.15 19.83 -30.44
C ARG A 244 0.47 19.44 -29.02
N SER A 245 1.69 19.72 -28.56
CA SER A 245 2.16 19.38 -27.23
C SER A 245 2.96 20.55 -26.68
N SER A 246 3.11 20.61 -25.37
CA SER A 246 3.99 21.60 -24.73
C SER A 246 5.08 20.91 -23.94
N LEU A 247 6.31 21.43 -24.04
CA LEU A 247 7.44 21.00 -23.23
C LEU A 247 7.96 22.19 -22.43
N THR A 248 8.11 22.00 -21.12
CA THR A 248 8.70 23.01 -20.23
C THR A 248 9.89 22.44 -19.48
N SER A 249 10.78 23.30 -19.03
CA SER A 249 11.84 22.97 -18.07
C SER A 249 11.69 23.82 -16.81
N ARG A 250 12.11 23.29 -15.64
CA ARG A 250 12.00 23.95 -14.34
C ARG A 250 13.28 23.75 -13.55
N THR A 251 13.67 24.78 -12.78
CA THR A 251 14.83 24.71 -11.90
C THR A 251 14.50 24.09 -10.54
N GLY A 252 13.23 24.05 -10.15
CA GLY A 252 12.80 23.46 -8.90
C GLY A 252 11.28 23.45 -8.73
N GLU A 253 10.85 22.68 -7.76
CA GLU A 253 9.49 22.67 -7.20
C GLU A 253 9.59 22.58 -5.68
N THR A 254 8.79 23.35 -4.98
CA THR A 254 8.69 23.19 -3.51
C THR A 254 7.81 21.99 -3.16
N THR A 255 7.95 21.46 -1.97
CA THR A 255 7.08 20.39 -1.46
C THR A 255 5.61 20.82 -1.33
N GLN A 256 5.35 22.13 -1.41
CA GLN A 256 3.99 22.70 -1.44
C GLN A 256 3.46 22.91 -2.86
N GLY A 257 4.16 22.41 -3.88
CA GLY A 257 3.72 22.47 -5.28
C GLY A 257 3.98 23.80 -6.01
N LYS A 258 4.81 24.69 -5.44
CA LYS A 258 5.19 25.94 -6.14
C LYS A 258 6.29 25.63 -7.16
N VAL A 259 6.04 25.96 -8.42
CA VAL A 259 7.00 25.85 -9.52
C VAL A 259 8.00 27.01 -9.50
N ILE A 260 9.28 26.73 -9.77
CA ILE A 260 10.37 27.68 -9.76
C ILE A 260 11.10 27.64 -11.11
N GLY A 261 11.30 28.82 -11.72
CA GLY A 261 12.12 28.98 -12.91
C GLY A 261 11.64 28.25 -14.14
N GLU A 262 10.33 28.19 -14.35
CA GLU A 262 9.73 27.53 -15.53
C GLU A 262 10.07 28.30 -16.82
N LYS A 263 10.43 27.53 -17.86
CA LYS A 263 10.68 28.02 -19.22
C LYS A 263 10.05 27.07 -20.23
N THR A 264 9.36 27.64 -21.21
CA THR A 264 8.84 26.89 -22.35
C THR A 264 9.98 26.57 -23.33
N ILE A 265 10.02 25.36 -23.85
CA ILE A 265 10.91 24.88 -24.88
C ILE A 265 10.17 24.98 -26.22
N ALA A 266 10.76 25.67 -27.21
CA ALA A 266 10.11 25.84 -28.49
C ALA A 266 9.85 24.48 -29.16
N ALA A 267 8.72 24.34 -29.86
CA ALA A 267 8.34 23.10 -30.55
C ALA A 267 9.34 22.63 -31.61
N THR A 268 10.19 23.53 -32.11
CA THR A 268 11.28 23.26 -33.05
C THR A 268 12.55 22.71 -32.41
N ASP A 269 12.64 22.75 -31.08
CA ASP A 269 13.85 22.38 -30.33
C ASP A 269 13.74 21.02 -29.63
N TRP A 270 12.67 20.30 -29.88
CA TRP A 270 12.45 18.94 -29.39
C TRP A 270 11.61 18.11 -30.34
N ALA A 271 11.65 16.80 -30.24
CA ALA A 271 10.91 15.86 -31.06
C ALA A 271 10.43 14.64 -30.24
N TRP A 272 9.30 14.06 -30.63
CA TRP A 272 8.88 12.73 -30.22
C TRP A 272 9.77 11.70 -30.96
N ALA A 273 10.92 11.42 -30.40
CA ALA A 273 11.91 10.60 -31.08
C ALA A 273 12.93 10.00 -30.12
N LYS A 274 13.53 8.92 -30.59
CA LYS A 274 14.78 8.39 -30.06
C LYS A 274 15.94 9.01 -30.87
N CYS A 275 16.86 9.66 -30.18
CA CYS A 275 18.08 10.18 -30.77
C CYS A 275 19.32 9.67 -30.00
N ASP A 276 20.41 9.53 -30.74
CA ASP A 276 21.73 9.12 -30.26
C ASP A 276 22.82 9.71 -31.19
N ALA A 277 24.07 9.35 -30.95
CA ALA A 277 25.18 9.85 -31.76
C ALA A 277 25.09 9.47 -33.26
N SER A 278 24.43 8.35 -33.59
CA SER A 278 24.22 7.88 -34.97
C SER A 278 22.99 8.50 -35.64
N HIS A 279 22.02 8.87 -34.82
CA HIS A 279 20.77 9.51 -35.24
C HIS A 279 20.56 10.79 -34.42
N PRO A 280 21.30 11.88 -34.70
CA PRO A 280 21.18 13.13 -33.97
C PRO A 280 19.79 13.75 -34.15
N PHE A 281 19.49 14.80 -33.38
CA PHE A 281 18.24 15.56 -33.50
C PHE A 281 17.88 15.84 -34.98
N PRO A 282 16.60 15.59 -35.40
CA PRO A 282 15.45 15.26 -34.58
C PRO A 282 15.31 13.76 -34.20
N GLY A 283 16.21 12.88 -34.61
CA GLY A 283 16.24 11.48 -34.30
C GLY A 283 15.25 10.62 -35.10
N THR A 284 15.03 9.38 -34.65
CA THR A 284 14.04 8.46 -35.22
C THR A 284 12.72 8.59 -34.44
N PRO A 285 11.58 8.83 -35.13
CA PRO A 285 10.29 8.97 -34.44
C PRO A 285 9.98 7.83 -33.46
N ASP A 286 9.67 8.20 -32.21
CA ASP A 286 9.35 7.27 -31.14
C ASP A 286 8.33 7.93 -30.19
N PRO A 287 7.11 7.37 -30.04
CA PRO A 287 6.08 7.97 -29.22
C PRO A 287 6.36 7.88 -27.71
N THR A 288 7.35 7.12 -27.28
CA THR A 288 7.67 6.89 -25.86
C THR A 288 8.84 7.72 -25.35
N GLN A 289 9.49 8.49 -26.22
CA GLN A 289 10.70 9.24 -25.88
C GLN A 289 10.67 10.68 -26.42
N ILE A 290 11.40 11.54 -25.73
CA ILE A 290 11.64 12.91 -26.16
C ILE A 290 13.12 13.07 -26.46
N CYS A 291 13.43 13.56 -27.67
CA CYS A 291 14.76 14.02 -28.10
C CYS A 291 14.82 15.53 -27.98
N LEU A 292 15.85 16.08 -27.31
CA LEU A 292 16.11 17.50 -27.20
C LEU A 292 17.28 17.89 -28.08
N LYS A 293 17.13 18.97 -28.85
CA LYS A 293 18.15 19.50 -29.78
C LYS A 293 19.50 19.80 -29.12
N ASN A 294 19.46 20.28 -27.87
CA ASN A 294 20.66 20.63 -27.10
C ASN A 294 20.93 19.67 -25.93
N GLY A 295 20.22 18.52 -25.91
CA GLY A 295 20.31 17.56 -24.83
C GLY A 295 19.60 17.97 -23.53
N PHE A 296 19.58 17.06 -22.55
CA PHE A 296 18.95 17.25 -21.25
C PHE A 296 19.98 17.76 -20.23
N ASP A 297 19.60 18.77 -19.45
CA ASP A 297 20.36 19.26 -18.30
C ASP A 297 19.90 18.51 -17.03
N SER A 298 20.79 17.81 -16.34
CA SER A 298 20.49 17.08 -15.11
C SER A 298 20.04 17.97 -13.94
N LYS A 299 20.21 19.29 -14.06
CA LYS A 299 19.79 20.28 -13.06
C LYS A 299 18.33 20.69 -13.21
N LEU A 300 17.67 20.24 -14.26
CA LEU A 300 16.31 20.63 -14.59
C LEU A 300 15.35 19.45 -14.53
N LEU A 301 14.12 19.75 -14.16
CA LEU A 301 12.97 18.89 -14.45
C LEU A 301 12.37 19.35 -15.78
N TYR A 302 12.09 18.40 -16.64
CA TYR A 302 11.32 18.63 -17.86
C TYR A 302 9.92 18.04 -17.70
N GLN A 303 8.91 18.78 -18.19
CA GLN A 303 7.53 18.33 -18.17
C GLN A 303 6.91 18.51 -19.53
N VAL A 304 6.38 17.43 -20.08
CA VAL A 304 5.61 17.44 -21.33
C VAL A 304 4.13 17.32 -21.00
N VAL A 305 3.28 18.09 -21.70
CA VAL A 305 1.82 17.96 -21.68
C VAL A 305 1.38 17.69 -23.11
N PHE A 306 0.57 16.66 -23.30
CA PHE A 306 0.16 16.20 -24.62
C PHE A 306 -1.18 15.51 -24.60
N THR A 307 -1.85 15.47 -25.76
CA THR A 307 -3.03 14.64 -25.95
C THR A 307 -2.59 13.19 -26.16
N ALA A 308 -2.95 12.31 -25.22
CA ALA A 308 -2.75 10.87 -25.33
C ALA A 308 -3.95 10.20 -26.00
N GLU A 309 -3.74 8.96 -26.46
CA GLU A 309 -4.78 8.11 -27.01
C GLU A 309 -4.72 6.69 -26.46
N ASN A 310 -5.80 5.94 -26.69
CA ASN A 310 -5.88 4.51 -26.38
C ASN A 310 -5.62 4.16 -24.90
N PRO A 311 -6.40 4.70 -23.94
CA PRO A 311 -6.23 4.39 -22.53
C PRO A 311 -6.58 2.93 -22.24
N TYR A 312 -5.74 2.27 -21.45
CA TYR A 312 -6.07 0.97 -20.87
C TYR A 312 -7.17 1.11 -19.83
N VAL A 313 -8.08 0.13 -19.75
CA VAL A 313 -9.10 0.05 -18.67
C VAL A 313 -8.45 -0.61 -17.45
N LEU A 314 -7.58 0.14 -16.76
CA LEU A 314 -6.74 -0.39 -15.68
C LEU A 314 -7.54 -0.86 -14.46
N GLY A 315 -8.73 -0.30 -14.20
CA GLY A 315 -9.63 -0.71 -13.12
C GLY A 315 -10.04 -2.20 -13.21
N ILE A 316 -9.93 -2.83 -14.37
CA ILE A 316 -10.11 -4.29 -14.54
C ILE A 316 -9.15 -5.07 -13.65
N GLY A 317 -8.00 -4.50 -13.30
CA GLY A 317 -7.04 -5.13 -12.38
C GLY A 317 -7.63 -5.45 -11.01
N PHE A 318 -8.56 -4.64 -10.50
CA PHE A 318 -9.28 -4.92 -9.25
C PHE A 318 -10.17 -6.17 -9.39
N ALA A 319 -10.93 -6.27 -10.48
CA ALA A 319 -11.79 -7.42 -10.75
C ALA A 319 -10.97 -8.69 -11.05
N ALA A 320 -9.88 -8.58 -11.84
CA ALA A 320 -9.02 -9.70 -12.17
C ALA A 320 -8.42 -10.35 -10.90
N TRP A 321 -7.90 -9.53 -9.98
CA TRP A 321 -7.34 -10.04 -8.73
C TRP A 321 -8.41 -10.65 -7.82
N ARG A 322 -9.62 -10.08 -7.76
CA ARG A 322 -10.80 -10.63 -7.10
C ARG A 322 -11.12 -12.05 -7.63
N ASP A 323 -11.29 -12.14 -8.94
CA ASP A 323 -11.84 -13.35 -9.58
C ASP A 323 -10.85 -14.50 -9.57
N VAL A 324 -9.55 -14.22 -9.80
CA VAL A 324 -8.50 -15.25 -9.71
C VAL A 324 -8.37 -15.76 -8.27
N GLY A 325 -8.37 -14.88 -7.27
CA GLY A 325 -8.35 -15.28 -5.87
C GLY A 325 -9.54 -16.15 -5.48
N LEU A 326 -10.73 -15.77 -5.92
CA LEU A 326 -11.97 -16.50 -5.67
C LEU A 326 -11.96 -17.89 -6.36
N PHE A 327 -11.51 -17.95 -7.62
CA PHE A 327 -11.39 -19.21 -8.36
C PHE A 327 -10.50 -20.21 -7.60
N PHE A 328 -9.30 -19.82 -7.21
CA PHE A 328 -8.40 -20.72 -6.49
C PHE A 328 -8.93 -21.09 -5.09
N LYS A 329 -9.69 -20.22 -4.44
CA LYS A 329 -10.29 -20.49 -3.14
C LYS A 329 -11.46 -21.50 -3.23
N THR A 330 -12.31 -21.40 -4.27
CA THR A 330 -13.63 -22.05 -4.24
C THR A 330 -13.90 -23.05 -5.36
N ALA A 331 -13.34 -22.82 -6.57
CA ALA A 331 -13.65 -23.64 -7.73
C ALA A 331 -12.91 -24.98 -7.67
N LYS A 332 -13.56 -26.04 -8.17
CA LYS A 332 -12.92 -27.35 -8.38
C LYS A 332 -12.25 -27.45 -9.75
N GLN A 333 -12.85 -26.82 -10.75
CA GLN A 333 -12.39 -26.78 -12.13
C GLN A 333 -12.92 -25.51 -12.82
N ASP A 334 -12.37 -25.19 -13.98
CA ASP A 334 -12.85 -24.12 -14.85
C ASP A 334 -14.02 -24.57 -15.73
N ASP A 335 -14.56 -23.67 -16.59
CA ASP A 335 -15.72 -23.95 -17.46
C ASP A 335 -15.44 -24.98 -18.56
N VAL A 336 -14.16 -25.26 -18.87
CA VAL A 336 -13.74 -26.27 -19.88
C VAL A 336 -13.25 -27.57 -19.24
N GLY A 337 -13.34 -27.70 -17.90
CA GLY A 337 -13.01 -28.93 -17.17
C GLY A 337 -11.56 -29.03 -16.70
N THR A 338 -10.76 -27.96 -16.82
CA THR A 338 -9.39 -27.96 -16.27
C THR A 338 -9.45 -27.87 -14.74
N LEU A 339 -8.85 -28.87 -14.07
CA LEU A 339 -8.87 -28.94 -12.60
C LEU A 339 -8.10 -27.78 -11.97
N ASN A 340 -8.67 -27.19 -10.92
CA ASN A 340 -7.96 -26.27 -10.04
C ASN A 340 -6.93 -27.06 -9.22
N PRO A 341 -5.61 -26.73 -9.29
CA PRO A 341 -4.55 -27.47 -8.61
C PRO A 341 -4.69 -27.56 -7.07
N ILE A 342 -5.55 -26.72 -6.47
CA ILE A 342 -5.84 -26.70 -5.03
C ILE A 342 -7.34 -26.80 -4.73
N GLY A 343 -8.12 -27.30 -5.70
CA GLY A 343 -9.58 -27.38 -5.58
C GLY A 343 -10.05 -28.16 -4.36
N GLY A 344 -10.88 -27.53 -3.52
CA GLY A 344 -11.46 -28.15 -2.32
C GLY A 344 -10.56 -28.16 -1.07
N VAL A 345 -9.33 -27.63 -1.15
CA VAL A 345 -8.38 -27.63 -0.04
C VAL A 345 -8.50 -26.35 0.82
N ILE A 346 -8.80 -25.21 0.21
CA ILE A 346 -8.78 -23.91 0.88
C ILE A 346 -10.03 -23.71 1.74
N LYS A 347 -9.81 -23.31 2.99
CA LYS A 347 -10.84 -22.95 3.97
C LYS A 347 -10.84 -21.43 4.27
N HIS A 348 -9.67 -20.85 4.29
CA HIS A 348 -9.46 -19.42 4.58
C HIS A 348 -8.51 -18.82 3.56
N SER A 349 -8.64 -17.49 3.35
CA SER A 349 -7.71 -16.77 2.49
C SER A 349 -7.38 -15.38 3.05
N ILE A 350 -6.11 -15.00 2.89
CA ILE A 350 -5.58 -13.70 3.25
C ILE A 350 -4.97 -13.06 2.01
N GLY A 351 -5.49 -11.89 1.63
CA GLY A 351 -4.84 -11.03 0.65
C GLY A 351 -3.71 -10.24 1.28
N ARG A 352 -2.53 -10.21 0.66
CA ARG A 352 -1.40 -9.40 1.13
C ARG A 352 -0.75 -8.62 0.00
N GLY A 353 -0.22 -7.44 0.33
CA GLY A 353 0.51 -6.61 -0.61
C GLY A 353 1.45 -5.67 0.11
N VAL A 354 2.62 -5.44 -0.49
CA VAL A 354 3.69 -4.63 0.09
C VAL A 354 3.81 -3.30 -0.66
N SER A 355 3.84 -2.18 0.05
CA SER A 355 4.04 -0.85 -0.52
C SER A 355 2.94 -0.50 -1.54
N GLN A 356 3.27 -0.29 -2.81
CA GLN A 356 2.29 -0.07 -3.89
C GLN A 356 1.17 -1.12 -3.87
N SER A 357 1.53 -2.38 -3.69
CA SER A 357 0.56 -3.48 -3.62
C SER A 357 -0.30 -3.45 -2.37
N GLY A 358 0.20 -2.94 -1.27
CA GLY A 358 -0.60 -2.65 -0.07
C GLY A 358 -1.57 -1.49 -0.32
N ASN A 359 -1.13 -0.44 -1.03
CA ASN A 359 -2.01 0.64 -1.48
C ASN A 359 -3.11 0.11 -2.43
N PHE A 360 -2.79 -0.88 -3.27
CA PHE A 360 -3.79 -1.59 -4.08
C PHE A 360 -4.86 -2.25 -3.20
N LEU A 361 -4.48 -3.00 -2.16
CA LEU A 361 -5.43 -3.65 -1.25
C LEU A 361 -6.36 -2.64 -0.57
N ARG A 362 -5.86 -1.47 -0.18
CA ARG A 362 -6.68 -0.40 0.40
C ARG A 362 -7.67 0.18 -0.63
N GLY A 363 -7.23 0.42 -1.87
CA GLY A 363 -8.10 0.83 -2.98
C GLY A 363 -9.13 -0.23 -3.34
N TRP A 364 -8.71 -1.49 -3.43
CA TRP A 364 -9.54 -2.65 -3.74
C TRP A 364 -10.67 -2.85 -2.71
N LEU A 365 -10.36 -2.77 -1.42
CA LEU A 365 -11.34 -2.87 -0.35
C LEU A 365 -12.29 -1.66 -0.35
N HIS A 366 -11.75 -0.44 -0.52
CA HIS A 366 -12.55 0.78 -0.59
C HIS A 366 -13.58 0.74 -1.72
N LEU A 367 -13.21 0.18 -2.86
CA LEU A 367 -14.11 0.03 -4.01
C LEU A 367 -15.04 -1.19 -3.91
N GLY A 368 -14.97 -1.96 -2.81
CA GLY A 368 -15.91 -3.06 -2.54
C GLY A 368 -15.58 -4.37 -3.23
N PHE A 369 -14.37 -4.53 -3.79
CA PHE A 369 -13.99 -5.75 -4.53
C PHE A 369 -13.80 -7.00 -3.65
N ASN A 370 -13.90 -6.89 -2.31
CA ASN A 370 -13.99 -8.09 -1.48
C ASN A 370 -15.35 -8.80 -1.59
N GLN A 371 -16.29 -8.21 -2.31
CA GLN A 371 -17.54 -8.86 -2.69
C GLN A 371 -17.37 -9.57 -4.04
N ALA A 372 -17.66 -10.87 -4.09
CA ALA A 372 -17.75 -11.63 -5.33
C ALA A 372 -18.98 -11.19 -6.16
N GLU A 373 -18.95 -11.39 -7.47
CA GLU A 373 -20.10 -11.04 -8.35
C GLU A 373 -21.39 -11.74 -7.93
N GLN A 374 -21.30 -12.97 -7.45
CA GLN A 374 -22.43 -13.76 -6.97
C GLN A 374 -22.73 -13.59 -5.49
N GLY A 375 -22.05 -12.64 -4.84
CA GLY A 375 -22.13 -12.40 -3.40
C GLY A 375 -21.09 -13.21 -2.58
N GLY A 376 -20.97 -12.86 -1.31
CA GLY A 376 -19.99 -13.45 -0.41
C GLY A 376 -18.60 -12.81 -0.49
N SER A 377 -17.74 -13.16 0.47
CA SER A 377 -16.40 -12.59 0.62
C SER A 377 -15.35 -13.35 -0.17
N VAL A 378 -14.48 -12.63 -0.87
CA VAL A 378 -13.29 -13.20 -1.52
C VAL A 378 -12.25 -13.58 -0.47
N HIS A 379 -11.81 -12.64 0.33
CA HIS A 379 -10.81 -12.85 1.38
C HIS A 379 -11.38 -12.67 2.78
N ASP A 380 -10.91 -13.52 3.71
CA ASP A 380 -11.25 -13.47 5.13
C ASP A 380 -10.35 -12.50 5.89
N GLY A 381 -9.17 -12.24 5.35
CA GLY A 381 -8.20 -11.28 5.88
C GLY A 381 -7.51 -10.47 4.80
N LEU A 382 -7.07 -9.24 5.11
CA LEU A 382 -6.23 -8.41 4.25
C LEU A 382 -5.05 -7.84 5.04
N TRP A 383 -3.87 -7.87 4.44
CA TRP A 383 -2.64 -7.32 5.01
C TRP A 383 -2.00 -6.29 4.07
N PRO A 384 -2.45 -5.02 4.11
CA PRO A 384 -1.75 -3.92 3.47
C PRO A 384 -0.48 -3.58 4.26
N ILE A 385 0.67 -3.96 3.72
CA ILE A 385 1.99 -3.84 4.34
C ILE A 385 2.63 -2.53 3.88
N ILE A 386 3.06 -1.67 4.83
CA ILE A 386 3.70 -0.36 4.57
C ILE A 386 2.96 0.45 3.48
N ALA A 387 1.66 0.63 3.68
CA ALA A 387 0.72 1.13 2.69
C ALA A 387 -0.09 2.31 3.21
N GLY A 388 0.50 3.49 3.21
CA GLY A 388 -0.13 4.72 3.75
C GLY A 388 -1.12 5.40 2.81
N ARG A 389 -1.43 4.83 1.63
CA ARG A 389 -2.29 5.45 0.62
C ARG A 389 -3.21 4.42 -0.02
N ARG A 390 -4.04 4.84 -0.97
CA ARG A 390 -4.78 3.96 -1.89
C ARG A 390 -4.13 4.03 -3.27
N ILE A 391 -4.13 2.92 -4.01
CA ILE A 391 -3.74 2.96 -5.41
C ILE A 391 -4.90 3.49 -6.25
N ALA A 392 -4.60 4.35 -7.20
CA ALA A 392 -5.58 4.92 -8.10
C ALA A 392 -5.46 4.26 -9.48
N LEU A 393 -6.25 3.21 -9.71
CA LEU A 393 -6.39 2.56 -11.01
C LEU A 393 -7.67 2.95 -11.73
N ASN A 394 -8.63 3.55 -11.01
CA ASN A 394 -10.01 3.65 -11.46
C ASN A 394 -10.34 4.98 -12.11
N PHE A 395 -9.39 5.61 -12.77
CA PHE A 395 -9.69 6.77 -13.61
C PHE A 395 -9.03 6.62 -14.98
N ARG A 396 -9.60 7.29 -15.98
CA ARG A 396 -9.00 7.33 -17.32
C ARG A 396 -7.63 8.01 -17.24
N TRP A 397 -6.65 7.47 -17.89
CA TRP A 397 -5.25 7.90 -17.82
C TRP A 397 -4.55 7.55 -16.50
N ALA A 398 -5.11 6.60 -15.74
CA ALA A 398 -4.42 6.08 -14.57
C ALA A 398 -3.11 5.40 -14.96
N GLN A 399 -2.03 5.81 -14.30
CA GLN A 399 -0.73 5.15 -14.36
C GLN A 399 -0.20 5.06 -12.93
N PRO A 400 -0.35 3.93 -12.25
CA PRO A 400 -0.06 3.80 -10.81
C PRO A 400 1.34 4.25 -10.39
N ASP A 401 2.29 4.24 -11.31
CA ASP A 401 3.68 4.66 -11.10
C ASP A 401 4.15 5.71 -12.11
N GLY A 402 3.23 6.24 -12.91
CA GLY A 402 3.59 7.00 -14.10
C GLY A 402 3.99 8.43 -13.85
N VAL A 403 3.51 9.03 -12.75
CA VAL A 403 3.81 10.42 -12.39
C VAL A 403 4.35 10.45 -10.98
N LEU A 404 5.51 11.07 -10.81
CA LEU A 404 6.22 11.09 -9.55
C LEU A 404 5.83 12.25 -8.66
N GLU A 405 5.98 11.97 -7.36
CA GLU A 405 6.09 12.95 -6.30
C GLU A 405 4.85 13.83 -6.11
N LEU A 406 4.90 15.11 -6.49
CA LEU A 406 3.85 16.07 -6.16
C LEU A 406 2.48 15.68 -6.72
N TYR A 407 2.42 14.96 -7.83
CA TYR A 407 1.19 14.62 -8.55
C TYR A 407 0.76 13.16 -8.39
N GLN A 408 0.99 12.58 -7.24
CA GLN A 408 0.54 11.21 -6.99
C GLN A 408 -0.94 11.18 -6.61
N ALA A 409 -1.79 10.72 -7.51
CA ALA A 409 -3.16 10.36 -7.19
C ALA A 409 -3.20 9.19 -6.18
N GLY A 410 -4.27 9.09 -5.40
CA GLY A 410 -4.46 8.06 -4.37
C GLY A 410 -4.44 8.62 -2.96
N SER A 411 -4.12 9.90 -2.81
CA SER A 411 -4.36 10.66 -1.56
C SER A 411 -5.73 11.35 -1.56
N GLU A 412 -6.50 11.20 -2.62
CA GLU A 412 -7.86 11.69 -2.78
C GLU A 412 -8.87 10.80 -2.06
N GLY A 413 -9.93 11.41 -1.50
CA GLY A 413 -10.97 10.72 -0.75
C GLY A 413 -10.49 10.14 0.59
N PRO A 414 -11.28 9.23 1.20
CA PRO A 414 -10.98 8.70 2.52
C PRO A 414 -9.70 7.85 2.55
N GLN A 415 -8.85 8.12 3.53
CA GLN A 415 -7.65 7.33 3.85
C GLN A 415 -7.87 6.46 5.10
N TRP A 416 -8.92 6.72 5.86
CA TRP A 416 -9.29 6.12 7.14
C TRP A 416 -10.34 5.02 6.98
N TRP A 417 -10.49 4.20 8.00
CA TRP A 417 -11.29 2.98 7.93
C TRP A 417 -12.81 3.21 8.07
N LEU A 418 -13.22 4.02 9.06
CA LEU A 418 -14.63 4.29 9.35
C LEU A 418 -15.10 5.61 8.74
N PRO A 419 -16.41 5.78 8.48
CA PRO A 419 -16.93 7.03 7.92
C PRO A 419 -16.54 8.24 8.77
N HIS A 420 -15.87 9.20 8.15
CA HIS A 420 -15.48 10.48 8.73
C HIS A 420 -15.59 11.58 7.67
N PRO A 421 -16.15 12.75 8.00
CA PRO A 421 -16.26 13.86 7.06
C PRO A 421 -14.88 14.47 6.78
N ASP A 422 -14.60 14.75 5.52
CA ASP A 422 -13.41 15.51 5.12
C ASP A 422 -13.78 16.98 4.96
N ALA A 423 -13.92 17.66 6.08
CA ALA A 423 -14.37 19.06 6.12
C ALA A 423 -13.38 20.02 5.44
N VAL A 424 -12.09 19.71 5.42
CA VAL A 424 -11.04 20.55 4.82
C VAL A 424 -11.14 20.53 3.29
N ARG A 425 -11.44 19.35 2.70
CA ARG A 425 -11.62 19.20 1.26
C ARG A 425 -13.08 19.37 0.83
N GLY A 426 -14.01 19.54 1.77
CA GLY A 426 -15.44 19.65 1.49
C GLY A 426 -16.08 18.35 0.99
N LEU A 427 -15.50 17.18 1.37
CA LEU A 427 -16.01 15.88 0.97
C LEU A 427 -16.93 15.28 2.04
N PRO A 428 -17.97 14.52 1.65
CA PRO A 428 -18.90 13.89 2.59
C PRO A 428 -18.21 12.85 3.45
N ALA A 429 -18.88 12.44 4.53
CA ALA A 429 -18.38 11.35 5.37
C ALA A 429 -18.31 10.06 4.57
N ALA A 430 -17.13 9.45 4.59
CA ALA A 430 -16.86 8.15 3.98
C ALA A 430 -15.67 7.48 4.65
N GLY A 431 -15.57 6.16 4.51
CA GLY A 431 -14.47 5.33 5.00
C GLY A 431 -14.14 4.20 4.04
N ILE A 432 -12.98 3.57 4.24
CA ILE A 432 -12.53 2.46 3.39
C ILE A 432 -13.48 1.25 3.51
N LEU A 433 -14.11 1.05 4.68
CA LEU A 433 -14.97 -0.11 4.93
C LEU A 433 -16.42 0.08 4.48
N ASP A 434 -16.83 1.22 3.95
CA ASP A 434 -18.24 1.51 3.69
C ASP A 434 -18.91 0.47 2.77
N ARG A 435 -18.27 0.17 1.63
CA ARG A 435 -18.84 -0.77 0.66
C ARG A 435 -18.84 -2.21 1.16
N CYS A 436 -17.79 -2.65 1.83
CA CYS A 436 -17.76 -4.00 2.40
C CYS A 436 -18.72 -4.14 3.59
N SER A 437 -18.93 -3.09 4.36
CA SER A 437 -19.95 -3.09 5.45
C SER A 437 -21.35 -3.23 4.86
N ALA A 438 -21.66 -2.50 3.80
CA ALA A 438 -22.96 -2.57 3.12
C ALA A 438 -23.25 -3.96 2.52
N SER A 439 -22.22 -4.69 2.07
CA SER A 439 -22.32 -6.04 1.51
C SER A 439 -22.03 -7.17 2.49
N ASN A 440 -21.72 -6.86 3.76
CA ASN A 440 -21.27 -7.82 4.79
C ASN A 440 -20.05 -8.66 4.35
N THR A 441 -19.08 -8.02 3.69
CA THR A 441 -17.87 -8.68 3.17
C THR A 441 -16.58 -8.09 3.74
N CYS A 442 -16.66 -7.33 4.86
CA CYS A 442 -15.48 -6.75 5.47
C CYS A 442 -14.56 -7.84 6.06
N PRO A 443 -13.28 -7.89 5.65
CA PRO A 443 -12.32 -8.85 6.17
C PRO A 443 -11.77 -8.39 7.53
N LYS A 444 -11.03 -9.28 8.20
CA LYS A 444 -10.08 -8.89 9.22
C LYS A 444 -8.90 -8.17 8.56
N VAL A 445 -8.42 -7.08 9.14
CA VAL A 445 -7.31 -6.32 8.56
C VAL A 445 -6.19 -6.19 9.59
N VAL A 446 -4.98 -6.48 9.16
CA VAL A 446 -3.76 -6.08 9.86
C VAL A 446 -2.99 -5.15 8.95
N GLU A 447 -2.64 -3.98 9.45
CA GLU A 447 -1.76 -3.04 8.76
C GLU A 447 -0.54 -2.73 9.61
N HIS A 448 0.61 -2.55 8.99
CA HIS A 448 1.77 -2.04 9.68
C HIS A 448 2.55 -1.07 8.81
N PHE A 449 3.23 -0.15 9.46
CA PHE A 449 3.95 0.95 8.85
C PHE A 449 5.31 1.12 9.51
N GLY A 450 6.30 1.56 8.74
CA GLY A 450 7.50 2.17 9.27
C GLY A 450 7.35 3.69 9.38
N SER A 451 8.36 4.33 9.90
CA SER A 451 8.40 5.78 10.04
C SER A 451 8.45 6.51 8.68
N ALA A 452 9.09 5.91 7.68
CA ALA A 452 9.14 6.47 6.33
C ALA A 452 7.75 6.68 5.70
N GLU A 453 6.72 5.93 6.11
CA GLU A 453 5.35 6.11 5.63
C GLU A 453 4.76 7.44 6.09
N VAL A 454 5.14 7.92 7.27
CA VAL A 454 4.77 9.27 7.76
C VAL A 454 5.51 10.34 6.97
N TRP A 455 6.84 10.22 6.88
CA TRP A 455 7.69 11.28 6.35
C TRP A 455 7.63 11.41 4.82
N ALA A 456 7.66 10.28 4.09
CA ALA A 456 7.68 10.25 2.64
C ALA A 456 6.32 9.95 2.01
N LEU A 457 5.49 9.09 2.62
CA LEU A 457 4.23 8.63 2.05
C LEU A 457 2.98 9.31 2.61
N LYS A 458 3.13 10.34 3.44
CA LYS A 458 2.03 11.22 3.83
C LYS A 458 0.92 10.53 4.63
N LEU A 459 1.27 9.57 5.48
CA LEU A 459 0.36 8.68 6.18
C LEU A 459 -0.57 9.39 7.20
N THR A 460 -0.16 10.52 7.77
CA THR A 460 -0.83 11.14 8.92
C THR A 460 -2.35 11.34 8.76
N PRO A 461 -2.90 11.73 7.59
CA PRO A 461 -4.35 11.88 7.44
C PRO A 461 -5.15 10.60 7.68
N GLU A 462 -4.54 9.43 7.55
CA GLU A 462 -5.18 8.16 7.88
C GLU A 462 -5.48 8.04 9.38
N TRP A 463 -4.65 8.65 10.22
CA TRP A 463 -4.75 8.53 11.67
C TRP A 463 -5.59 9.65 12.30
N VAL A 464 -5.52 10.84 11.74
CA VAL A 464 -6.08 12.06 12.35
C VAL A 464 -6.95 12.90 11.41
N GLY A 465 -7.30 12.38 10.24
CA GLY A 465 -8.03 13.13 9.21
C GLY A 465 -7.20 14.25 8.57
N THR A 466 -7.82 14.99 7.68
CA THR A 466 -7.18 16.10 6.95
C THR A 466 -7.08 17.37 7.78
N ASP A 467 -7.91 17.52 8.81
CA ASP A 467 -7.88 18.67 9.75
C ASP A 467 -6.97 18.44 10.97
N ALA A 468 -6.55 17.21 11.20
CA ALA A 468 -5.66 16.77 12.27
C ALA A 468 -6.09 17.24 13.67
N LYS A 469 -7.39 17.21 13.98
CA LYS A 469 -7.93 17.67 15.26
C LYS A 469 -8.05 16.57 16.32
N ALA A 470 -8.27 15.34 15.89
CA ALA A 470 -8.47 14.21 16.78
C ALA A 470 -7.98 12.91 16.13
N ASP A 471 -7.64 11.93 16.97
CA ASP A 471 -7.38 10.57 16.50
C ASP A 471 -8.64 9.95 15.93
N LEU A 472 -8.54 9.32 14.75
CA LEU A 472 -9.65 8.62 14.13
C LEU A 472 -9.77 7.20 14.71
N PRO A 473 -10.99 6.71 14.97
CA PRO A 473 -11.18 5.41 15.57
C PRO A 473 -10.82 4.28 14.61
N LEU A 474 -10.29 3.18 15.18
CA LEU A 474 -10.12 1.90 14.48
C LEU A 474 -11.28 0.97 14.82
N PRO A 475 -11.89 0.29 13.84
CA PRO A 475 -12.88 -0.74 14.10
C PRO A 475 -12.21 -2.02 14.63
N ASP A 476 -12.99 -2.90 15.29
CA ASP A 476 -12.49 -4.12 15.93
C ASP A 476 -11.82 -5.09 14.96
N ASN A 477 -12.25 -5.11 13.71
CA ASN A 477 -11.68 -5.93 12.65
C ASN A 477 -10.41 -5.36 12.02
N VAL A 478 -9.86 -4.25 12.54
CA VAL A 478 -8.60 -3.64 12.07
C VAL A 478 -7.60 -3.56 13.21
N LYS A 479 -6.37 -4.06 12.98
CA LYS A 479 -5.22 -3.90 13.88
C LYS A 479 -4.13 -3.11 13.18
N ARG A 480 -3.59 -2.11 13.88
CA ARG A 480 -2.57 -1.18 13.35
C ARG A 480 -1.30 -1.23 14.19
N TYR A 481 -0.16 -1.41 13.52
CA TYR A 481 1.15 -1.46 14.14
C TYR A 481 2.11 -0.49 13.48
N TYR A 482 2.84 0.26 14.27
CA TYR A 482 3.84 1.21 13.82
C TYR A 482 5.22 0.81 14.32
N ILE A 483 6.17 0.65 13.40
CA ILE A 483 7.56 0.37 13.69
C ILE A 483 8.29 1.70 13.65
N ALA A 484 8.43 2.31 14.82
CA ALA A 484 8.97 3.65 14.98
C ALA A 484 10.41 3.76 14.44
N SER A 485 10.79 4.95 14.03
CA SER A 485 12.16 5.28 13.58
C SER A 485 12.74 4.36 12.52
N SER A 486 11.93 3.73 11.68
CA SER A 486 12.38 2.79 10.65
C SER A 486 12.17 3.34 9.23
N ASN A 487 12.89 2.82 8.26
CA ASN A 487 12.69 3.13 6.85
C ASN A 487 11.56 2.26 6.23
N HIS A 488 11.26 2.52 4.96
CA HIS A 488 10.27 1.76 4.20
C HIS A 488 10.72 0.30 4.00
N GLY A 489 10.01 -0.64 4.57
CA GLY A 489 10.35 -2.06 4.49
C GLY A 489 11.41 -2.55 5.50
N GLY A 490 11.92 -1.65 6.33
CA GLY A 490 12.93 -1.95 7.35
C GLY A 490 14.38 -1.88 6.85
N GLY A 491 15.30 -1.76 7.80
CA GLY A 491 16.75 -1.82 7.58
C GLY A 491 17.28 -3.25 7.61
N ALA A 492 18.59 -3.38 7.42
CA ALA A 492 19.28 -4.68 7.39
C ALA A 492 19.38 -5.37 8.76
N GLY A 493 19.05 -4.68 9.84
CA GLY A 493 19.26 -5.16 11.20
C GLY A 493 20.74 -5.11 11.60
N GLY A 494 21.06 -5.83 12.70
CA GLY A 494 22.41 -5.93 13.22
C GLY A 494 22.76 -4.88 14.26
N PHE A 495 23.84 -5.15 15.00
CA PHE A 495 24.31 -4.33 16.11
C PHE A 495 25.72 -3.77 15.87
N ASP A 496 26.22 -3.83 14.66
CA ASP A 496 27.56 -3.34 14.29
C ASP A 496 27.43 -1.96 13.65
N THR A 497 27.17 -0.97 14.48
CA THR A 497 27.03 0.43 14.08
C THR A 497 28.13 1.27 14.71
N SER A 498 29.37 0.81 14.67
CA SER A 498 30.49 1.65 15.04
C SER A 498 30.57 2.87 14.14
N LEU A 499 30.61 4.06 14.72
CA LEU A 499 31.03 5.25 13.99
C LEU A 499 32.39 4.96 13.36
N PRO A 500 32.60 5.18 12.07
CA PRO A 500 33.92 5.25 11.52
C PRO A 500 34.72 6.28 12.33
N GLU A 501 35.98 5.98 12.68
CA GLU A 501 36.85 6.93 13.40
C GLU A 501 36.95 8.29 12.68
N ALA A 502 36.71 8.32 11.38
CA ALA A 502 36.75 9.48 10.52
C ALA A 502 35.42 10.31 10.48
N GLY A 503 34.43 10.01 11.35
CA GLY A 503 33.13 10.69 11.36
C GLY A 503 32.09 10.04 10.43
N LEU A 504 30.97 10.71 10.19
CA LEU A 504 29.89 10.21 9.32
C LEU A 504 30.41 9.99 7.88
N PRO A 505 30.03 8.90 7.20
CA PRO A 505 30.39 8.71 5.80
C PRO A 505 29.89 9.88 4.95
N LYS A 506 30.70 10.28 3.98
CA LYS A 506 30.36 11.41 3.09
C LYS A 506 29.21 11.10 2.13
N THR A 507 28.87 9.83 1.96
CA THR A 507 27.82 9.37 1.08
C THR A 507 26.92 8.39 1.81
N GLY A 508 25.63 8.68 1.86
CA GLY A 508 24.59 7.78 2.35
C GLY A 508 24.09 6.81 1.28
N PRO A 509 23.02 6.07 1.57
CA PRO A 509 22.39 5.16 0.64
C PRO A 509 21.82 5.90 -0.57
N VAL A 510 21.68 5.18 -1.69
CA VAL A 510 21.01 5.72 -2.89
C VAL A 510 19.55 5.99 -2.58
N CYS A 511 19.10 7.19 -2.89
CA CYS A 511 17.70 7.57 -2.75
C CYS A 511 16.84 6.82 -3.80
N PRO A 512 15.74 6.18 -3.41
CA PRO A 512 14.85 5.49 -4.33
C PRO A 512 14.23 6.46 -5.33
N GLY A 513 13.93 5.92 -6.49
CA GLY A 513 13.41 6.70 -7.62
C GLY A 513 14.47 6.90 -8.69
N ASN A 514 14.10 7.63 -9.73
CA ASN A 514 14.97 7.75 -10.88
C ASN A 514 16.05 8.78 -10.66
N ASN A 515 17.15 8.32 -10.10
CA ASN A 515 18.36 9.11 -10.09
C ASN A 515 18.31 10.34 -9.16
N PHE A 516 17.65 10.19 -7.99
CA PHE A 516 17.49 11.28 -7.03
C PHE A 516 18.75 11.57 -6.19
N GLY A 517 19.82 10.83 -6.38
CA GLY A 517 21.07 11.03 -5.67
C GLY A 517 21.23 10.08 -4.48
N VAL A 518 21.99 10.53 -3.47
CA VAL A 518 22.30 9.77 -2.27
C VAL A 518 21.92 10.54 -1.02
N GLY A 519 21.65 9.84 0.07
CA GLY A 519 21.39 10.44 1.38
C GLY A 519 22.64 10.99 2.02
N VAL A 520 22.50 11.97 2.91
CA VAL A 520 23.62 12.54 3.69
C VAL A 520 24.03 11.68 4.89
N LEU A 521 23.13 10.83 5.38
CA LEU A 521 23.32 10.00 6.57
C LEU A 521 23.51 8.53 6.16
N PRO A 522 24.22 7.74 6.98
CA PRO A 522 24.25 6.27 6.85
C PRO A 522 22.84 5.69 6.84
N ALA A 523 22.69 4.51 6.23
CA ALA A 523 21.41 3.82 6.18
C ALA A 523 20.90 3.46 7.59
N ASN A 524 19.61 3.61 7.78
CA ASN A 524 18.92 3.21 9.01
C ASN A 524 18.88 1.67 9.12
N PRO A 525 19.40 1.06 10.20
CA PRO A 525 19.44 -0.40 10.36
C PRO A 525 18.18 -1.00 10.97
N VAL A 526 17.22 -0.22 11.48
CA VAL A 526 16.03 -0.73 12.19
C VAL A 526 15.25 -1.69 11.31
N PRO A 527 15.17 -3.00 11.65
CA PRO A 527 14.53 -4.00 10.81
C PRO A 527 13.02 -4.06 11.05
N HIS A 528 12.28 -4.51 10.04
CA HIS A 528 10.89 -4.91 10.19
C HIS A 528 10.74 -6.43 10.38
N THR A 529 11.73 -7.22 9.96
CA THR A 529 11.64 -8.67 9.76
C THR A 529 11.10 -9.40 10.98
N GLU A 530 11.66 -9.19 12.15
CA GLU A 530 11.30 -9.93 13.37
C GLU A 530 9.88 -9.58 13.83
N THR A 531 9.53 -8.29 13.77
CA THR A 531 8.16 -7.82 14.08
C THR A 531 7.15 -8.39 13.08
N VAL A 532 7.48 -8.38 11.78
CA VAL A 532 6.63 -8.92 10.71
C VAL A 532 6.44 -10.43 10.87
N ASN A 533 7.47 -11.17 11.31
CA ASN A 533 7.36 -12.60 11.63
C ASN A 533 6.29 -12.85 12.72
N ALA A 534 6.32 -12.08 13.79
CA ALA A 534 5.32 -12.18 14.87
C ALA A 534 3.92 -11.80 14.39
N ILE A 535 3.78 -10.66 13.68
CA ILE A 535 2.51 -10.19 13.12
C ILE A 535 1.90 -11.24 12.17
N ARG A 536 2.71 -11.90 11.33
CA ARG A 536 2.28 -12.95 10.40
C ARG A 536 1.62 -14.11 11.14
N VAL A 537 2.26 -14.61 12.19
CA VAL A 537 1.72 -15.69 13.02
C VAL A 537 0.41 -15.26 13.69
N HIS A 538 0.37 -14.08 14.27
CA HIS A 538 -0.84 -13.56 14.90
C HIS A 538 -1.99 -13.39 13.91
N PHE A 539 -1.73 -12.83 12.73
CA PHE A 539 -2.76 -12.61 11.73
C PHE A 539 -3.29 -13.92 11.16
N ARG A 540 -2.40 -14.89 10.88
CA ARG A 540 -2.77 -16.25 10.51
C ARG A 540 -3.73 -16.87 11.54
N ASN A 541 -3.36 -16.83 12.82
CA ASN A 541 -4.18 -17.38 13.91
C ASN A 541 -5.51 -16.63 14.07
N TRP A 542 -5.52 -15.33 13.86
CA TRP A 542 -6.75 -14.54 13.93
C TRP A 542 -7.73 -14.93 12.82
N VAL A 543 -7.25 -15.12 11.59
CA VAL A 543 -8.10 -15.53 10.47
C VAL A 543 -8.57 -16.97 10.64
N MET A 544 -7.67 -17.90 10.95
CA MET A 544 -7.98 -19.35 10.97
C MET A 544 -8.69 -19.82 12.27
N GLN A 545 -8.38 -19.21 13.39
CA GLN A 545 -8.79 -19.70 14.72
C GLN A 545 -9.57 -18.64 15.52
N GLY A 546 -9.65 -17.40 15.06
CA GLY A 546 -10.30 -16.31 15.80
C GLY A 546 -9.45 -15.70 16.93
N THR A 547 -8.21 -16.14 17.12
CA THR A 547 -7.32 -15.64 18.17
C THR A 547 -6.92 -14.20 17.88
N THR A 548 -7.40 -13.26 18.70
CA THR A 548 -7.15 -11.82 18.50
C THR A 548 -5.67 -11.50 18.64
N PRO A 549 -5.07 -10.72 17.69
CA PRO A 549 -3.71 -10.22 17.77
C PRO A 549 -3.50 -9.26 18.95
N PRO A 550 -2.25 -8.93 19.30
CA PRO A 550 -1.94 -7.88 20.26
C PRO A 550 -2.68 -6.57 19.96
N PRO A 551 -2.95 -5.72 20.96
CA PRO A 551 -3.57 -4.41 20.73
C PRO A 551 -2.78 -3.55 19.74
N SER A 552 -3.50 -2.73 18.98
CA SER A 552 -2.90 -1.75 18.06
C SER A 552 -1.93 -0.82 18.79
N ARG A 553 -0.80 -0.50 18.14
CA ARG A 553 0.22 0.42 18.68
C ARG A 553 0.74 1.32 17.57
N TYR A 554 0.48 2.60 17.70
CA TYR A 554 0.91 3.64 16.78
C TYR A 554 0.88 5.01 17.48
N PRO A 555 1.57 6.04 16.97
CA PRO A 555 1.55 7.38 17.53
C PRO A 555 0.15 8.00 17.48
N MET A 556 -0.25 8.69 18.55
CA MET A 556 -1.57 9.29 18.71
C MET A 556 -1.48 10.74 19.19
N LEU A 557 -2.51 11.55 18.91
CA LEU A 557 -2.67 12.91 19.41
C LEU A 557 -3.11 12.94 20.86
N ALA A 558 -3.96 12.00 21.27
CA ALA A 558 -4.48 11.88 22.61
C ALA A 558 -4.15 10.52 23.22
N ALA A 559 -4.04 10.48 24.54
CA ALA A 559 -3.97 9.21 25.27
C ALA A 559 -5.31 8.50 25.17
N MET A 560 -5.36 7.32 24.55
CA MET A 560 -6.56 6.49 24.59
C MET A 560 -6.74 5.90 25.99
N HIS A 561 -7.93 6.04 26.58
CA HIS A 561 -8.32 5.38 27.80
C HIS A 561 -8.19 3.87 27.64
N GLY A 562 -7.30 3.23 28.41
CA GLY A 562 -7.12 1.77 28.43
C GLY A 562 -5.92 1.23 27.66
N ALA A 563 -5.18 2.02 26.90
CA ALA A 563 -3.88 1.60 26.38
C ALA A 563 -2.82 1.77 27.46
N SER A 564 -2.10 0.71 27.80
CA SER A 564 -1.05 0.69 28.83
C SER A 564 0.17 1.59 28.54
N SER A 565 0.12 2.42 27.50
CA SER A 565 1.13 3.41 27.15
C SER A 565 0.53 4.48 26.24
N GLY A 566 -0.41 5.24 26.76
CA GLY A 566 -0.90 6.46 26.08
C GLY A 566 0.15 7.54 26.03
N THR A 567 1.23 7.33 25.30
CA THR A 567 2.21 8.38 25.02
C THR A 567 1.63 9.25 23.93
N LEU A 568 1.36 10.52 24.22
CA LEU A 568 1.08 11.55 23.23
C LEU A 568 2.29 11.63 22.29
N ALA A 569 2.19 10.96 21.16
CA ALA A 569 3.35 10.78 20.30
C ALA A 569 3.22 11.46 18.94
N LEU A 570 2.08 12.09 18.61
CA LEU A 570 1.93 12.90 17.40
C LEU A 570 1.94 14.40 17.76
N ALA A 571 2.70 15.18 17.00
CA ALA A 571 2.76 16.61 17.11
C ALA A 571 3.03 17.29 15.77
N ASN A 572 2.83 18.61 15.70
CA ASN A 572 3.37 19.39 14.61
C ASN A 572 4.91 19.38 14.67
N LYS A 573 5.56 19.72 13.57
CA LYS A 573 7.02 19.62 13.44
C LYS A 573 7.81 20.50 14.44
N GLN A 574 7.24 21.58 14.94
CA GLN A 574 7.89 22.48 15.91
C GLN A 574 7.94 21.85 17.31
N ASP A 575 7.03 20.91 17.60
CA ASP A 575 6.82 20.31 18.92
C ASP A 575 7.31 18.86 18.99
N LEU A 576 8.10 18.39 18.02
CA LEU A 576 8.60 17.01 17.97
C LEU A 576 9.59 16.68 19.09
N GLY A 577 10.32 17.67 19.59
CA GLY A 577 11.31 17.50 20.65
C GLY A 577 12.67 16.97 20.15
N PHE A 578 12.98 17.13 18.86
CA PHE A 578 14.23 16.61 18.28
C PHE A 578 15.45 17.35 18.91
N PRO A 579 16.48 16.60 19.37
CA PRO A 579 17.67 17.20 19.97
C PRO A 579 18.51 17.96 18.94
N THR A 580 19.12 19.06 19.36
CA THR A 580 20.09 19.78 18.53
C THR A 580 21.39 19.01 18.50
N LEU A 581 21.76 18.48 17.33
CA LEU A 581 22.98 17.71 17.11
C LEU A 581 24.01 18.54 16.36
N PRO A 582 25.15 18.87 16.97
CA PRO A 582 26.20 19.66 16.33
C PRO A 582 26.72 19.02 15.04
N GLY A 583 26.96 19.84 14.02
CA GLY A 583 27.49 19.38 12.73
C GLY A 583 26.49 18.69 11.81
N LEU A 584 25.25 18.47 12.26
CA LEU A 584 24.18 18.02 11.40
C LEU A 584 23.49 19.22 10.73
N ARG A 585 23.31 19.14 9.43
CA ARG A 585 22.38 20.02 8.72
C ARG A 585 20.99 19.77 9.23
N PRO A 586 20.05 20.68 8.98
CA PRO A 586 18.99 20.99 9.91
C PRO A 586 18.47 19.74 10.59
N THR A 587 18.58 19.76 11.89
CA THR A 587 18.31 18.61 12.76
C THR A 587 16.84 18.24 12.83
N ILE A 588 16.00 19.08 12.27
CA ILE A 588 14.56 18.86 12.13
C ILE A 588 14.23 19.13 10.67
N PRO A 589 13.41 18.28 10.05
CA PRO A 589 12.86 18.62 8.75
C PRO A 589 12.18 19.98 8.85
N GLU A 590 12.79 20.99 8.27
CA GLU A 590 12.15 22.27 8.07
C GLU A 590 10.87 22.08 7.26
N ALA A 591 10.06 23.15 7.09
CA ALA A 591 8.80 23.04 6.37
C ALA A 591 8.92 22.34 5.02
N ASP A 592 10.07 22.44 4.40
CA ASP A 592 10.32 21.96 3.04
C ASP A 592 10.75 20.48 2.97
N PHE A 593 11.09 19.85 4.07
CA PHE A 593 11.44 18.41 4.07
C PHE A 593 10.25 17.49 4.22
N ILE A 594 9.25 17.87 5.00
CA ILE A 594 8.04 17.07 5.13
C ILE A 594 7.26 17.27 3.85
N MET A 595 7.10 16.20 3.08
CA MET A 595 6.22 16.23 1.92
C MET A 595 4.77 16.33 2.38
N PRO A 596 4.14 17.50 2.31
CA PRO A 596 2.79 17.67 2.81
C PRO A 596 1.80 16.91 1.93
N VAL A 597 0.65 16.58 2.49
CA VAL A 597 -0.48 16.12 1.67
C VAL A 597 -1.02 17.33 0.91
N LEU A 598 -1.08 17.21 -0.41
CA LEU A 598 -1.62 18.25 -1.27
C LEU A 598 -3.02 17.85 -1.74
N ASP A 599 -3.94 18.79 -1.69
CA ASP A 599 -5.25 18.66 -2.32
C ASP A 599 -5.16 19.23 -3.74
N TYR A 600 -5.41 18.38 -4.74
CA TYR A 600 -5.24 18.72 -6.14
C TYR A 600 -6.57 19.06 -6.82
N ASN A 601 -6.51 19.97 -7.77
CA ASN A 601 -7.57 20.21 -8.72
C ASN A 601 -7.37 19.35 -9.99
N TRP A 602 -7.89 18.15 -9.98
CA TRP A 602 -7.86 17.24 -11.14
C TRP A 602 -8.89 17.61 -12.23
N GLY A 603 -9.70 18.65 -11.99
CA GLY A 603 -10.76 19.06 -12.89
C GLY A 603 -12.14 18.49 -12.52
N PRO A 604 -13.20 19.01 -13.17
CA PRO A 604 -14.59 18.71 -12.79
C PRO A 604 -15.05 17.29 -13.15
N GLN A 605 -14.32 16.57 -14.00
CA GLN A 605 -14.68 15.23 -14.43
C GLN A 605 -14.03 14.13 -13.57
N PHE A 606 -13.21 14.51 -12.59
CA PHE A 606 -12.57 13.59 -11.67
C PHE A 606 -13.36 13.46 -10.37
N ASN A 607 -13.66 12.22 -9.96
CA ASN A 607 -14.29 11.93 -8.68
C ASN A 607 -13.24 11.55 -7.63
N ALA A 608 -12.99 12.46 -6.69
CA ALA A 608 -12.01 12.24 -5.63
C ALA A 608 -12.40 11.09 -4.68
N MET A 609 -13.70 10.81 -4.48
CA MET A 609 -14.17 9.83 -3.50
C MET A 609 -13.73 8.40 -3.81
N ASP A 610 -13.76 8.01 -5.08
CA ASP A 610 -13.38 6.66 -5.54
C ASP A 610 -12.25 6.67 -6.59
N ALA A 611 -11.65 7.84 -6.80
CA ALA A 611 -10.60 8.06 -7.81
C ALA A 611 -11.02 7.50 -9.18
N SER A 612 -12.22 7.88 -9.63
CA SER A 612 -12.77 7.56 -10.95
C SER A 612 -12.92 8.79 -11.83
N GLY A 613 -13.36 8.60 -13.05
CA GLY A 613 -13.59 9.68 -14.00
C GLY A 613 -12.36 10.03 -14.84
N VAL A 614 -12.23 11.30 -15.19
CA VAL A 614 -11.18 11.78 -16.09
C VAL A 614 -10.45 12.96 -15.45
N PRO A 615 -9.14 12.87 -15.20
CA PRO A 615 -8.35 14.07 -14.90
C PRO A 615 -8.40 15.01 -16.10
N SER A 616 -9.09 16.14 -15.98
CA SER A 616 -9.23 17.13 -17.05
C SER A 616 -8.33 18.35 -16.85
N ASN A 617 -7.58 18.40 -15.75
CA ASN A 617 -6.48 19.32 -15.50
C ASN A 617 -5.18 18.50 -15.46
N ALA A 618 -4.37 18.59 -16.50
CA ALA A 618 -3.09 17.88 -16.61
C ALA A 618 -1.96 18.87 -16.94
N PRO A 619 -1.03 19.17 -16.04
CA PRO A 619 -0.96 18.70 -14.64
C PRO A 619 -2.00 19.37 -13.72
N PRO A 620 -2.39 18.71 -12.63
CA PRO A 620 -3.32 19.31 -11.67
C PRO A 620 -2.67 20.46 -10.90
N SER A 621 -3.42 21.53 -10.65
CA SER A 621 -2.97 22.58 -9.74
C SER A 621 -3.22 22.18 -8.27
N VAL A 622 -2.38 22.68 -7.38
CA VAL A 622 -2.58 22.53 -5.92
C VAL A 622 -3.65 23.52 -5.46
N LYS A 623 -4.74 23.02 -4.87
CA LYS A 623 -5.79 23.85 -4.24
C LYS A 623 -5.36 24.31 -2.87
N GLN A 624 -4.83 23.41 -2.06
CA GLN A 624 -4.40 23.68 -0.68
C GLN A 624 -3.41 22.62 -0.20
N VAL A 625 -2.68 22.99 0.86
CA VAL A 625 -1.77 22.13 1.60
C VAL A 625 -2.46 21.68 2.88
N LEU A 626 -2.57 20.37 3.09
CA LEU A 626 -3.22 19.80 4.26
C LEU A 626 -2.25 19.77 5.46
N LYS A 627 -2.82 19.85 6.66
CA LYS A 627 -2.05 19.79 7.89
C LYS A 627 -1.47 18.40 8.10
N MET A 628 -0.19 18.33 8.45
CA MET A 628 0.49 17.09 8.78
C MET A 628 1.06 17.12 10.19
N TYR A 629 1.02 15.96 10.85
CA TYR A 629 1.74 15.67 12.08
C TYR A 629 2.78 14.60 11.85
N ALA A 630 3.76 14.55 12.76
CA ALA A 630 4.79 13.51 12.77
C ALA A 630 4.98 12.98 14.20
N PRO A 631 5.60 11.80 14.38
CA PRO A 631 5.87 11.28 15.71
C PRO A 631 6.83 12.19 16.49
N LYS A 632 6.51 12.43 17.77
CA LYS A 632 7.45 13.01 18.74
C LYS A 632 8.61 12.06 18.96
N VAL A 633 9.74 12.63 19.36
CA VAL A 633 10.94 11.86 19.66
C VAL A 633 11.33 11.98 21.14
N ASP A 634 12.11 11.01 21.59
CA ASP A 634 12.72 11.02 22.91
C ASP A 634 13.99 11.92 22.94
N GLN A 635 14.68 11.94 24.08
CA GLN A 635 15.93 12.72 24.26
C GLN A 635 17.06 12.30 23.32
N ASP A 636 16.98 11.12 22.72
CA ASP A 636 17.95 10.59 21.77
C ASP A 636 17.56 10.86 20.32
N GLY A 637 16.39 11.43 20.08
CA GLY A 637 15.84 11.71 18.77
C GLY A 637 15.15 10.49 18.13
N ASN A 638 14.87 9.42 18.88
CA ASN A 638 14.13 8.26 18.42
C ASN A 638 12.62 8.47 18.63
N GLU A 639 11.82 8.03 17.67
CA GLU A 639 10.37 8.24 17.69
C GLU A 639 9.68 7.49 18.83
N LEU A 640 8.65 8.13 19.38
CA LEU A 640 7.79 7.57 20.42
C LEU A 640 6.53 6.94 19.82
N GLY A 641 5.90 6.02 20.55
CA GLY A 641 4.55 5.54 20.23
C GLY A 641 4.50 4.50 19.12
N GLY A 642 5.12 3.36 19.29
CA GLY A 642 5.06 2.24 18.36
C GLY A 642 5.11 0.89 19.05
N VAL A 643 5.26 -0.19 18.27
CA VAL A 643 5.54 -1.52 18.79
C VAL A 643 6.95 -1.57 19.39
N PRO A 644 7.24 -2.43 20.38
CA PRO A 644 8.59 -2.58 20.90
C PRO A 644 9.52 -3.14 19.83
N VAL A 645 10.65 -2.44 19.61
CA VAL A 645 11.71 -2.85 18.69
C VAL A 645 13.02 -2.89 19.46
N VAL A 646 13.77 -3.97 19.33
CA VAL A 646 14.97 -4.21 20.13
C VAL A 646 16.03 -3.11 19.96
N LEU A 647 16.23 -2.63 18.73
CA LEU A 647 17.16 -1.52 18.46
C LEU A 647 16.70 -0.17 19.02
N LEU A 648 15.41 0.03 19.28
CA LEU A 648 14.91 1.24 19.93
C LEU A 648 14.96 1.14 21.46
N ASP A 649 14.78 -0.06 22.01
CA ASP A 649 14.87 -0.30 23.46
C ASP A 649 16.33 -0.41 23.94
N ALA A 650 17.27 -0.76 23.05
CA ALA A 650 18.71 -0.78 23.30
C ALA A 650 19.46 -0.05 22.15
N PRO A 651 19.31 1.28 22.02
CA PRO A 651 19.74 2.03 20.85
C PRO A 651 21.27 2.19 20.77
N LEU A 652 21.77 2.21 19.55
CA LEU A 652 23.16 2.52 19.20
C LEU A 652 23.30 3.89 18.53
N GLY A 653 22.21 4.60 18.37
CA GLY A 653 22.14 5.90 17.73
C GLY A 653 20.72 6.47 17.68
N THR A 654 20.58 7.61 17.03
CA THR A 654 19.28 8.12 16.58
C THR A 654 18.96 7.48 15.26
N TYR A 655 17.77 6.91 15.15
CA TYR A 655 17.24 6.29 13.93
C TYR A 655 16.12 7.14 13.37
N LEU A 656 16.22 7.44 12.07
CA LEU A 656 15.34 8.37 11.39
C LEU A 656 14.59 7.64 10.29
N GLY A 657 13.27 7.81 10.22
CA GLY A 657 12.45 7.35 9.09
C GLY A 657 12.66 8.17 7.81
N TRP A 658 13.58 9.13 7.83
CA TRP A 658 13.90 10.03 6.75
C TRP A 658 15.42 10.18 6.60
N ASN A 659 15.83 10.60 5.42
CA ASN A 659 17.18 11.05 5.09
C ASN A 659 17.05 12.25 4.16
N ILE A 660 18.11 12.98 3.94
CA ILE A 660 18.11 14.16 3.07
C ILE A 660 19.03 13.89 1.91
N THR A 661 18.65 14.36 0.72
CA THR A 661 19.51 14.26 -0.45
C THR A 661 20.75 15.14 -0.28
N ALA A 662 21.92 14.55 -0.55
CA ALA A 662 23.18 15.26 -0.49
C ALA A 662 23.27 16.34 -1.58
N ASP A 663 24.05 17.39 -1.29
CA ASP A 663 24.54 18.32 -2.32
C ASP A 663 25.34 17.52 -3.35
N GLY A 664 25.03 17.65 -4.62
CA GLY A 664 25.77 16.92 -5.62
C GLY A 664 25.27 17.19 -7.04
N GLU A 665 25.41 16.17 -7.86
CA GLU A 665 25.12 16.24 -9.29
C GLU A 665 23.63 16.39 -9.65
N LYS A 666 22.73 16.36 -8.67
CA LYS A 666 21.27 16.31 -8.83
C LYS A 666 20.54 17.44 -8.10
N PRO A 667 20.82 18.68 -8.43
CA PRO A 667 20.39 19.85 -7.67
C PRO A 667 18.86 20.06 -7.61
N PHE A 668 18.07 19.43 -8.50
CA PHE A 668 16.62 19.53 -8.44
C PHE A 668 16.05 18.98 -7.10
N HIS A 669 16.67 17.93 -6.57
CA HIS A 669 16.27 17.30 -5.30
C HIS A 669 17.20 17.66 -4.12
N LYS A 670 18.03 18.68 -4.28
CA LYS A 670 18.88 19.13 -3.19
C LYS A 670 18.08 19.47 -1.93
N ASP A 671 18.56 19.00 -0.79
CA ASP A 671 17.98 19.25 0.54
C ASP A 671 16.51 18.78 0.67
N GLN A 672 16.06 17.88 -0.21
CA GLN A 672 14.74 17.25 -0.08
C GLN A 672 14.87 15.90 0.63
N ILE A 673 13.72 15.35 1.02
CA ILE A 673 13.68 14.02 1.63
C ILE A 673 14.19 12.97 0.62
N CYS A 674 15.05 12.07 1.10
CA CYS A 674 15.59 10.96 0.32
C CYS A 674 14.56 9.82 0.24
N ASP A 675 13.35 10.17 -0.16
CA ASP A 675 12.16 9.33 -0.33
C ASP A 675 11.99 8.30 0.80
N TYR A 676 12.05 7.01 0.54
CA TYR A 676 11.75 5.93 1.50
C TYR A 676 12.95 5.53 2.38
N VAL A 677 14.09 6.14 2.21
CA VAL A 677 15.32 5.77 2.90
C VAL A 677 15.45 6.56 4.20
N GLY A 678 15.61 5.84 5.29
CA GLY A 678 15.92 6.42 6.58
C GLY A 678 17.40 6.67 6.76
N GLY A 679 17.72 7.44 7.81
CA GLY A 679 19.09 7.73 8.22
C GLY A 679 19.41 7.22 9.62
N MET A 680 20.70 7.21 9.96
CA MET A 680 21.18 6.93 11.29
C MET A 680 22.24 7.94 11.71
N ILE A 681 22.18 8.35 12.98
CA ILE A 681 23.20 9.18 13.63
C ILE A 681 23.71 8.40 14.83
N PRO A 682 24.86 7.68 14.70
CA PRO A 682 25.40 6.87 15.78
C PRO A 682 25.69 7.67 17.04
N PHE A 683 25.62 7.03 18.20
CA PHE A 683 26.11 7.63 19.45
C PHE A 683 27.63 7.63 19.50
N ALA A 684 28.21 8.59 20.20
CA ALA A 684 29.62 8.55 20.54
C ALA A 684 29.94 7.26 21.32
N ARG A 685 31.10 6.68 21.09
CA ARG A 685 31.51 5.47 21.82
C ARG A 685 31.78 5.74 23.29
N THR A 686 32.47 6.85 23.60
CA THR A 686 32.92 7.19 24.96
C THR A 686 32.36 8.54 25.41
N ALA A 687 32.30 8.75 26.73
CA ALA A 687 31.95 10.03 27.33
C ALA A 687 32.87 11.17 26.89
N ALA A 688 34.15 10.88 26.67
CA ALA A 688 35.11 11.85 26.17
C ALA A 688 34.83 12.31 24.75
N GLN A 689 34.51 11.37 23.82
CA GLN A 689 34.11 11.68 22.45
C GLN A 689 32.82 12.48 22.44
N ARG A 690 31.82 12.08 23.25
CA ARG A 690 30.55 12.81 23.38
C ARG A 690 30.76 14.27 23.74
N LYS A 691 31.58 14.51 24.78
CA LYS A 691 31.90 15.87 25.25
C LYS A 691 32.65 16.68 24.18
N ALA A 692 33.63 16.06 23.51
CA ALA A 692 34.39 16.72 22.44
C ALA A 692 33.48 17.12 21.26
N ASN A 693 32.48 16.29 20.92
CA ASN A 693 31.52 16.55 19.85
C ASN A 693 30.34 17.43 20.28
N GLN A 694 30.26 17.83 21.56
CA GLN A 694 29.11 18.56 22.13
C GLN A 694 27.79 17.83 21.89
N ASP A 695 27.79 16.50 21.83
CA ASP A 695 26.58 15.70 21.60
C ASP A 695 25.76 15.66 22.90
N PRO A 696 24.48 16.08 22.89
CA PRO A 696 23.62 16.04 24.06
C PRO A 696 23.23 14.62 24.47
N ARG A 697 23.29 13.65 23.55
CA ARG A 697 22.90 12.26 23.80
C ARG A 697 24.01 11.52 24.55
N LEU A 698 23.64 10.60 25.45
CA LEU A 698 24.62 9.79 26.16
C LEU A 698 25.42 8.89 25.19
N SER A 699 26.71 8.72 25.45
CA SER A 699 27.57 7.78 24.73
C SER A 699 27.20 6.32 25.04
N LEU A 700 27.69 5.39 24.23
CA LEU A 700 27.50 3.94 24.45
C LEU A 700 28.09 3.51 25.80
N GLU A 701 29.29 4.04 26.18
CA GLU A 701 29.92 3.80 27.47
C GLU A 701 29.02 4.27 28.64
N GLU A 702 28.48 5.48 28.57
CA GLU A 702 27.60 6.02 29.63
C GLU A 702 26.26 5.25 29.75
N ARG A 703 25.78 4.64 28.64
CA ARG A 703 24.52 3.89 28.61
C ARG A 703 24.67 2.47 29.13
N TYR A 704 25.69 1.79 28.68
CA TYR A 704 25.81 0.34 28.85
C TYR A 704 26.99 -0.09 29.71
N GLY A 705 27.95 0.80 29.95
CA GLY A 705 29.16 0.53 30.72
C GLY A 705 30.14 -0.40 30.01
N SER A 706 29.67 -1.54 29.49
CA SER A 706 30.50 -2.56 28.84
C SER A 706 29.75 -3.30 27.73
N HIS A 707 30.43 -4.19 27.02
CA HIS A 707 29.82 -5.10 26.05
C HIS A 707 28.74 -5.97 26.71
N GLU A 708 29.02 -6.53 27.90
CA GLU A 708 28.08 -7.36 28.67
C GLU A 708 26.85 -6.55 29.08
N GLY A 709 27.04 -5.28 29.46
CA GLY A 709 25.92 -4.35 29.74
C GLY A 709 25.04 -4.12 28.54
N TYR A 710 25.64 -3.99 27.34
CA TYR A 710 24.87 -3.91 26.10
C TYR A 710 24.08 -5.18 25.81
N VAL A 711 24.72 -6.35 25.90
CA VAL A 711 24.04 -7.65 25.71
C VAL A 711 22.89 -7.84 26.71
N ALA A 712 23.07 -7.42 27.95
CA ALA A 712 22.01 -7.44 28.96
C ALA A 712 20.83 -6.52 28.58
N ALA A 713 21.10 -5.32 28.03
CA ALA A 713 20.06 -4.43 27.55
C ALA A 713 19.26 -5.04 26.37
N VAL A 714 19.94 -5.66 25.39
CA VAL A 714 19.31 -6.39 24.29
C VAL A 714 18.46 -7.56 24.82
N THR A 715 18.98 -8.32 25.78
CA THR A 715 18.23 -9.44 26.42
C THR A 715 16.94 -8.94 27.08
N LYS A 716 17.00 -7.81 27.77
CA LYS A 716 15.83 -7.18 28.38
C LYS A 716 14.82 -6.71 27.33
N ALA A 717 15.30 -6.08 26.26
CA ALA A 717 14.48 -5.60 25.15
C ALA A 717 13.74 -6.74 24.42
N THR A 718 14.48 -7.84 24.12
CA THR A 718 13.87 -9.04 23.50
C THR A 718 12.82 -9.68 24.40
N ALA A 719 13.08 -9.82 25.71
CA ALA A 719 12.11 -10.37 26.66
C ALA A 719 10.83 -9.54 26.72
N ARG A 720 10.96 -8.21 26.68
CA ARG A 720 9.80 -7.28 26.59
C ARG A 720 9.03 -7.51 25.30
N ALA A 721 9.68 -7.51 24.14
CA ALA A 721 9.04 -7.66 22.86
C ALA A 721 8.32 -9.02 22.71
N VAL A 722 8.91 -10.11 23.21
CA VAL A 722 8.27 -11.44 23.26
C VAL A 722 7.04 -11.42 24.15
N LYS A 723 7.15 -10.88 25.37
CA LYS A 723 6.02 -10.77 26.30
C LYS A 723 4.84 -10.01 25.73
N GLU A 724 5.12 -8.96 24.96
CA GLU A 724 4.10 -8.10 24.35
C GLU A 724 3.59 -8.65 23.00
N GLY A 725 4.16 -9.76 22.50
CA GLY A 725 3.71 -10.45 21.28
C GLY A 725 4.25 -9.88 19.98
N PHE A 726 5.29 -9.04 20.01
CA PHE A 726 5.89 -8.43 18.82
C PHE A 726 7.22 -9.02 18.39
N LEU A 727 7.64 -10.09 19.05
CA LEU A 727 8.83 -10.84 18.71
C LEU A 727 8.62 -12.34 18.99
N LEU A 728 9.01 -13.19 18.06
CA LEU A 728 8.97 -14.64 18.29
C LEU A 728 10.15 -15.07 19.17
N PRO A 729 9.98 -16.11 20.03
CA PRO A 729 11.07 -16.60 20.88
C PRO A 729 12.34 -17.01 20.10
N VAL A 730 12.17 -17.57 18.90
CA VAL A 730 13.29 -17.95 18.02
C VAL A 730 14.07 -16.73 17.52
N ASP A 731 13.37 -15.66 17.12
CA ASP A 731 14.00 -14.42 16.68
C ASP A 731 14.68 -13.70 17.86
N ALA A 732 14.11 -13.77 19.07
CA ALA A 732 14.72 -13.22 20.28
C ALA A 732 16.08 -13.90 20.60
N GLN A 733 16.15 -15.23 20.51
CA GLN A 733 17.41 -15.96 20.69
C GLN A 733 18.45 -15.59 19.65
N ALA A 734 18.03 -15.44 18.38
CA ALA A 734 18.93 -15.01 17.30
C ALA A 734 19.49 -13.60 17.55
N LEU A 735 18.66 -12.65 17.97
CA LEU A 735 19.09 -11.27 18.27
C LEU A 735 20.05 -11.21 19.46
N ILE A 736 19.82 -11.98 20.55
CA ILE A 736 20.73 -12.06 21.68
C ILE A 736 22.10 -12.63 21.26
N ALA A 737 22.09 -13.68 20.42
CA ALA A 737 23.32 -14.26 19.88
C ALA A 737 24.09 -13.26 19.00
N GLN A 738 23.40 -12.52 18.14
CA GLN A 738 24.01 -11.45 17.32
C GLN A 738 24.61 -10.33 18.17
N ALA A 739 23.89 -9.88 19.22
CA ALA A 739 24.41 -8.86 20.14
C ALA A 739 25.68 -9.34 20.87
N SER A 740 25.69 -10.59 21.33
CA SER A 740 26.87 -11.21 21.99
C SER A 740 28.06 -11.32 21.05
N ALA A 741 27.83 -11.55 19.76
CA ALA A 741 28.87 -11.61 18.74
C ALA A 741 29.35 -10.23 18.27
N SER A 742 28.58 -9.18 18.54
CA SER A 742 28.84 -7.81 18.07
C SER A 742 30.11 -7.21 18.66
N LYS A 743 30.60 -6.11 18.07
CA LYS A 743 31.78 -5.36 18.56
C LYS A 743 31.43 -4.15 19.43
N VAL A 744 30.13 -4.01 19.80
CA VAL A 744 29.69 -2.88 20.63
C VAL A 744 30.44 -2.90 21.97
N LEU A 745 31.19 -1.85 22.27
CA LEU A 745 32.00 -1.68 23.48
C LEU A 745 33.08 -2.79 23.74
N LYS A 746 33.49 -3.55 22.71
CA LYS A 746 34.66 -4.42 22.76
C LYS A 746 35.95 -3.67 22.46
#